data_99e833c7252fafccd1ac7877b1744726
#
_entry.id   99e833c7252fafccd1ac7877b1744726
#
_cell.length_a   1.000
_cell.length_b   1.000
_cell.length_c   1.000
_cell.angle_alpha   90.00
_cell.angle_beta   90.00
_cell.angle_gamma   90.00
#
_symmetry.space_group_name_H-M   'P 1'
#
loop_
_entity.id
_entity.type
_entity.pdbx_description
1 polymer ?
#
loop_
_entity_poly.entity_id
_entity_poly.type
_entity_poly.pdbx_seq_one_letter_code
_entity_poly.pdbx_strand_id
1 'polypeptide(L)'
;MDNLYFLLNSFYLSKKSKVLPLLQRTILNSNMKTKQSLMMLLMIMFWITSALGQSTIPPSCFTDSHDITSLQAWGPYSKRYAGISHIPDMKAGMRFDFSVMPGYYRNRQLIPHVLFESSYYPWDINSSMSRITYRYEMEWKDRVFTDVTYYILDEHRTLVGMNCVNNTAVNQNLVLNLMAYIDYEEEQPQFKIPEDSNIQWHNATDYTSNEPVRKSPQYNLVYDGWNRNEMRTSQSLSGFVLGKGFGRDKGDKVNYEINILPGKEKGMIGFRYNTPKGKTSTFQVKGITESRLELQGTGEYNIVSIPYTCKEPGKYTLELISEGTHSTDLDGFFIGSEEDIKQIKILPRKLSFIPEIKSGKTKQDFILKYPECDNYYGIAWNYQESQIREVLDNNLESFFRKKTHDHVSSRLIGNREWHYSNAFLRPIVLAPHSEQTIYALVCTGTSQQVNEQIQKFHSTPETLTSLIQKDSNNSEDRILADGKKYEFGRRLLQSALLSNIVYPVHTQGQYIRHFTPGKNWNSLYTWDSGFIALGLIDVDITKAFECIRAYTTPVGSESAFIHHGTPLPIQMYAYYDLWNNTQSKEALQFLYPRLKQFFDFMTGKNPYSTTRMKGSGLLRTWDYFYNSGGWDDYPPQHALRDKASVTPVVTSAYYIRAAKILRLAAKELGFKKDVKEYEQTIKQLSNALQPYSWDKETG
;
A
#
# COMPACT_ATOMS: atom_id res chain seq x y z
N MET A 1 -4.33 -50.15 -16.73
CA MET A 1 -5.21 -50.21 -15.55
C MET A 1 -4.66 -49.40 -14.37
N ASP A 2 -3.37 -49.42 -14.17
CA ASP A 2 -2.74 -48.72 -13.05
C ASP A 2 -2.85 -47.18 -13.08
N ASN A 3 -2.82 -46.57 -14.28
CA ASN A 3 -3.05 -45.11 -14.41
C ASN A 3 -4.49 -44.68 -14.15
N LEU A 4 -5.46 -45.54 -14.33
CA LEU A 4 -6.86 -45.26 -14.03
C LEU A 4 -7.14 -45.31 -12.51
N TYR A 5 -6.45 -46.19 -11.82
CA TYR A 5 -6.54 -46.35 -10.36
C TYR A 5 -5.90 -45.13 -9.64
N PHE A 6 -4.81 -44.58 -10.20
CA PHE A 6 -4.15 -43.42 -9.69
C PHE A 6 -4.98 -42.14 -9.90
N LEU A 7 -5.59 -41.96 -11.05
CA LEU A 7 -6.51 -40.87 -11.37
C LEU A 7 -7.79 -40.91 -10.53
N LEU A 8 -8.35 -42.08 -10.30
CA LEU A 8 -9.55 -42.25 -9.49
C LEU A 8 -9.27 -42.04 -7.97
N ASN A 9 -8.08 -42.44 -7.49
CA ASN A 9 -7.68 -42.17 -6.11
C ASN A 9 -7.35 -40.69 -5.87
N SER A 10 -6.75 -40.01 -6.83
CA SER A 10 -6.56 -38.56 -6.78
C SER A 10 -7.91 -37.79 -6.71
N PHE A 11 -8.91 -38.31 -7.43
CA PHE A 11 -10.29 -37.79 -7.40
C PHE A 11 -11.01 -38.09 -6.09
N TYR A 12 -10.72 -39.24 -5.46
CA TYR A 12 -11.29 -39.65 -4.17
C TYR A 12 -10.77 -38.79 -3.00
N LEU A 13 -9.52 -38.37 -3.05
CA LEU A 13 -8.89 -37.47 -2.05
C LEU A 13 -9.37 -36.03 -2.16
N SER A 14 -9.83 -35.60 -3.35
CA SER A 14 -10.27 -34.21 -3.58
C SER A 14 -11.76 -33.94 -3.34
N LYS A 15 -12.65 -34.97 -3.45
CA LYS A 15 -14.10 -34.81 -3.18
C LYS A 15 -14.75 -36.11 -2.69
N LYS A 16 -15.20 -36.16 -1.46
CA LYS A 16 -16.13 -37.19 -0.91
C LYS A 16 -17.51 -37.08 -1.60
N SER A 17 -17.67 -37.54 -2.83
CA SER A 17 -18.95 -37.55 -3.52
C SER A 17 -19.51 -38.98 -3.57
N LYS A 18 -20.77 -39.15 -3.15
CA LYS A 18 -21.50 -40.45 -3.20
C LYS A 18 -21.73 -40.99 -4.63
N VAL A 19 -21.38 -40.19 -5.66
CA VAL A 19 -21.57 -40.53 -7.09
C VAL A 19 -20.42 -41.39 -7.64
N LEU A 20 -19.23 -41.29 -7.03
CA LEU A 20 -18.04 -41.97 -7.52
C LEU A 20 -18.12 -43.53 -7.47
N PRO A 21 -18.66 -44.15 -6.41
CA PRO A 21 -18.83 -45.61 -6.36
C PRO A 21 -19.82 -46.15 -7.41
N LEU A 22 -20.85 -45.37 -7.76
CA LEU A 22 -21.82 -45.71 -8.80
C LEU A 22 -21.20 -45.65 -10.20
N LEU A 23 -20.43 -44.59 -10.46
CA LEU A 23 -19.69 -44.43 -11.73
C LEU A 23 -18.64 -45.52 -11.91
N GLN A 24 -17.91 -45.92 -10.89
CA GLN A 24 -16.94 -47.01 -10.93
C GLN A 24 -17.59 -48.35 -11.29
N ARG A 25 -18.76 -48.68 -10.73
CA ARG A 25 -19.53 -49.88 -11.05
C ARG A 25 -20.02 -49.88 -12.51
N THR A 26 -20.45 -48.72 -13.01
CA THR A 26 -20.95 -48.57 -14.40
C THR A 26 -19.82 -48.71 -15.42
N ILE A 27 -18.63 -48.17 -15.11
CA ILE A 27 -17.44 -48.29 -16.01
C ILE A 27 -16.92 -49.72 -16.05
N LEU A 28 -16.93 -50.46 -14.95
CA LEU A 28 -16.45 -51.85 -14.90
C LEU A 28 -17.33 -52.80 -15.69
N ASN A 29 -18.62 -52.53 -15.79
CA ASN A 29 -19.61 -53.42 -16.44
C ASN A 29 -19.92 -53.04 -17.90
N SER A 30 -19.30 -52.03 -18.51
CA SER A 30 -19.53 -51.59 -19.87
C SER A 30 -18.54 -52.21 -20.87
N ASN A 31 -18.93 -52.32 -22.14
CA ASN A 31 -18.04 -52.85 -23.19
C ASN A 31 -16.96 -51.82 -23.61
N MET A 32 -15.94 -52.26 -24.34
CA MET A 32 -14.72 -51.47 -24.60
C MET A 32 -14.96 -50.11 -25.28
N LYS A 33 -15.92 -49.97 -26.19
CA LYS A 33 -16.26 -48.73 -26.90
C LYS A 33 -16.97 -47.75 -25.97
N THR A 34 -17.86 -48.25 -25.13
CA THR A 34 -18.57 -47.44 -24.12
C THR A 34 -17.62 -46.95 -23.03
N LYS A 35 -16.58 -47.74 -22.67
CA LYS A 35 -15.52 -47.35 -21.74
C LYS A 35 -14.69 -46.20 -22.28
N GLN A 36 -14.33 -46.23 -23.58
CA GLN A 36 -13.56 -45.14 -24.21
C GLN A 36 -14.36 -43.83 -24.28
N SER A 37 -15.62 -43.89 -24.68
CA SER A 37 -16.52 -42.74 -24.75
C SER A 37 -16.79 -42.13 -23.35
N LEU A 38 -16.99 -42.96 -22.34
CA LEU A 38 -17.22 -42.53 -20.97
C LEU A 38 -15.95 -41.92 -20.36
N MET A 39 -14.77 -42.45 -20.68
CA MET A 39 -13.48 -41.93 -20.26
C MET A 39 -13.17 -40.57 -20.92
N MET A 40 -13.54 -40.43 -22.20
CA MET A 40 -13.42 -39.16 -22.91
C MET A 40 -14.37 -38.09 -22.34
N LEU A 41 -15.59 -38.48 -22.01
CA LEU A 41 -16.57 -37.58 -21.35
C LEU A 41 -16.11 -37.16 -19.94
N LEU A 42 -15.54 -38.09 -19.18
CA LEU A 42 -14.97 -37.80 -17.86
C LEU A 42 -13.72 -36.88 -17.96
N MET A 43 -12.88 -37.06 -18.96
CA MET A 43 -11.76 -36.16 -19.24
C MET A 43 -12.25 -34.77 -19.66
N ILE A 44 -13.28 -34.70 -20.50
CA ILE A 44 -13.90 -33.43 -20.92
C ILE A 44 -14.56 -32.74 -19.70
N MET A 45 -15.30 -33.47 -18.87
CA MET A 45 -15.87 -32.93 -17.62
C MET A 45 -14.79 -32.51 -16.64
N PHE A 46 -13.68 -33.24 -16.52
CA PHE A 46 -12.52 -32.87 -15.72
C PHE A 46 -11.86 -31.58 -16.24
N TRP A 47 -11.70 -31.49 -17.59
CA TRP A 47 -11.20 -30.26 -18.22
C TRP A 47 -12.14 -29.07 -18.03
N ILE A 48 -13.44 -29.25 -18.15
CA ILE A 48 -14.44 -28.20 -17.94
C ILE A 48 -14.51 -27.80 -16.47
N THR A 49 -14.44 -28.75 -15.53
CA THR A 49 -14.44 -28.41 -14.08
C THR A 49 -13.12 -27.83 -13.62
N SER A 50 -12.01 -28.18 -14.23
CA SER A 50 -10.70 -27.52 -13.99
C SER A 50 -10.66 -26.10 -14.58
N ALA A 51 -11.27 -25.89 -15.75
CA ALA A 51 -11.39 -24.57 -16.37
C ALA A 51 -12.40 -23.65 -15.68
N LEU A 52 -13.45 -24.20 -15.07
CA LEU A 52 -14.50 -23.44 -14.36
C LEU A 52 -14.18 -23.13 -12.88
N GLY A 53 -13.06 -23.63 -12.37
CA GLY A 53 -12.67 -23.49 -10.95
C GLY A 53 -11.37 -22.75 -10.67
N GLN A 54 -10.63 -22.33 -11.69
CA GLN A 54 -9.41 -21.54 -11.50
C GLN A 54 -9.77 -20.05 -11.38
N SER A 55 -9.49 -19.47 -10.23
CA SER A 55 -9.50 -18.02 -10.04
C SER A 55 -8.43 -17.45 -10.97
N THR A 56 -8.86 -16.77 -12.04
CA THR A 56 -7.95 -16.18 -13.02
C THR A 56 -7.56 -14.78 -12.57
N ILE A 57 -6.25 -14.50 -12.55
CA ILE A 57 -5.73 -13.17 -12.30
C ILE A 57 -6.07 -12.30 -13.52
N PRO A 58 -6.71 -11.13 -13.34
CA PRO A 58 -7.08 -10.25 -14.45
C PRO A 58 -5.86 -9.82 -15.28
N PRO A 59 -5.97 -9.75 -16.62
CA PRO A 59 -4.86 -9.29 -17.48
C PRO A 59 -4.32 -7.90 -17.13
N SER A 60 -5.14 -7.02 -16.58
CA SER A 60 -4.75 -5.69 -16.11
C SER A 60 -3.74 -5.70 -14.95
N CYS A 61 -3.60 -6.83 -14.24
CA CYS A 61 -2.62 -6.97 -13.18
C CYS A 61 -1.19 -7.20 -13.70
N PHE A 62 -1.03 -7.66 -14.96
CA PHE A 62 0.28 -7.96 -15.57
C PHE A 62 0.89 -6.72 -16.22
N THR A 63 1.16 -5.72 -15.42
CA THR A 63 1.77 -4.45 -15.85
C THR A 63 2.85 -4.00 -14.88
N ASP A 64 3.81 -3.22 -15.36
CA ASP A 64 4.83 -2.59 -14.51
C ASP A 64 4.29 -1.35 -13.77
N SER A 65 3.19 -0.79 -14.24
CA SER A 65 2.53 0.36 -13.61
C SER A 65 1.66 -0.07 -12.43
N HIS A 66 1.75 0.68 -11.35
CA HIS A 66 0.83 0.58 -10.23
C HIS A 66 -0.34 1.53 -10.45
N ASP A 67 -1.35 1.05 -11.15
CA ASP A 67 -2.53 1.86 -11.44
C ASP A 67 -3.41 1.99 -10.18
N ILE A 68 -3.33 3.14 -9.52
CA ILE A 68 -4.14 3.43 -8.34
C ILE A 68 -5.62 3.67 -8.67
N THR A 69 -5.96 3.92 -9.93
CA THR A 69 -7.36 4.06 -10.35
C THR A 69 -8.13 2.75 -10.23
N SER A 70 -7.43 1.63 -10.10
CA SER A 70 -8.02 0.32 -9.79
C SER A 70 -8.44 0.15 -8.32
N LEU A 71 -8.07 1.10 -7.43
CA LEU A 71 -8.56 1.11 -6.06
C LEU A 71 -10.07 1.40 -6.02
N GLN A 72 -10.74 0.80 -5.04
CA GLN A 72 -12.10 1.21 -4.72
C GLN A 72 -12.08 2.64 -4.20
N ALA A 73 -13.06 3.46 -4.63
CA ALA A 73 -13.18 4.85 -4.18
C ALA A 73 -13.29 4.94 -2.64
N TRP A 74 -13.96 3.98 -2.02
CA TRP A 74 -14.07 3.82 -0.58
C TRP A 74 -13.31 2.59 -0.08
N GLY A 75 -12.64 2.73 1.08
CA GLY A 75 -11.95 1.61 1.72
C GLY A 75 -11.32 1.98 3.05
N PRO A 76 -10.69 1.03 3.76
CA PRO A 76 -10.10 1.25 5.08
C PRO A 76 -8.70 1.88 5.01
N TYR A 77 -8.54 2.96 4.23
CA TYR A 77 -7.23 3.52 3.90
C TYR A 77 -6.64 4.46 4.95
N SER A 78 -7.42 4.88 5.94
CA SER A 78 -6.94 5.80 6.99
C SER A 78 -5.73 5.25 7.74
N LYS A 79 -4.75 6.12 7.98
CA LYS A 79 -3.58 5.85 8.81
C LYS A 79 -3.76 6.30 10.26
N ARG A 80 -4.77 7.13 10.55
CA ARG A 80 -4.96 7.73 11.87
C ARG A 80 -5.91 6.94 12.75
N TYR A 81 -7.15 6.73 12.27
CA TYR A 81 -8.20 6.09 13.05
C TYR A 81 -8.90 5.04 12.22
N ALA A 82 -9.42 4.00 12.88
CA ALA A 82 -10.25 3.01 12.22
C ALA A 82 -11.51 3.67 11.67
N GLY A 83 -11.85 3.34 10.44
CA GLY A 83 -12.98 3.93 9.75
C GLY A 83 -12.96 3.62 8.27
N ILE A 84 -13.61 4.47 7.50
CA ILE A 84 -13.65 4.40 6.05
C ILE A 84 -13.03 5.66 5.44
N SER A 85 -12.38 5.50 4.32
CA SER A 85 -11.78 6.60 3.56
C SER A 85 -12.35 6.67 2.16
N HIS A 86 -12.49 7.87 1.64
CA HIS A 86 -12.75 8.16 0.22
C HIS A 86 -11.53 8.84 -0.39
N ILE A 87 -11.15 8.43 -1.59
CA ILE A 87 -10.05 9.03 -2.35
C ILE A 87 -10.64 9.90 -3.46
N PRO A 88 -10.73 11.23 -3.27
CA PRO A 88 -11.39 12.11 -4.24
C PRO A 88 -10.54 12.40 -5.47
N ASP A 89 -9.22 12.42 -5.32
CA ASP A 89 -8.26 12.61 -6.39
C ASP A 89 -7.08 11.67 -6.22
N MET A 90 -7.02 10.66 -7.05
CA MET A 90 -5.98 9.63 -7.03
C MET A 90 -4.56 10.17 -7.29
N LYS A 91 -4.44 11.34 -7.93
CA LYS A 91 -3.14 11.94 -8.27
C LYS A 91 -2.64 12.90 -7.21
N ALA A 92 -3.53 13.48 -6.43
CA ALA A 92 -3.20 14.55 -5.49
C ALA A 92 -2.77 14.05 -4.10
N GLY A 93 -2.90 12.74 -3.82
CA GLY A 93 -2.60 12.19 -2.50
C GLY A 93 -3.60 12.61 -1.42
N MET A 94 -4.79 13.05 -1.80
CA MET A 94 -5.84 13.53 -0.92
C MET A 94 -6.75 12.39 -0.48
N ARG A 95 -7.16 12.40 0.79
CA ARG A 95 -8.05 11.39 1.36
C ARG A 95 -9.05 12.05 2.32
N PHE A 96 -10.33 11.82 2.10
CA PHE A 96 -11.37 12.12 3.07
C PHE A 96 -11.57 10.90 3.97
N ASP A 97 -11.52 11.08 5.27
CA ASP A 97 -11.68 10.02 6.27
C ASP A 97 -12.94 10.25 7.10
N PHE A 98 -13.64 9.16 7.38
CA PHE A 98 -14.76 9.13 8.31
C PHE A 98 -14.58 7.99 9.31
N SER A 99 -14.62 8.33 10.60
CA SER A 99 -14.45 7.40 11.71
C SER A 99 -15.57 7.57 12.73
N VAL A 100 -15.98 6.49 13.37
CA VAL A 100 -16.90 6.52 14.51
C VAL A 100 -16.12 6.16 15.76
N MET A 101 -16.19 7.03 16.78
CA MET A 101 -15.51 6.85 18.05
C MET A 101 -16.55 6.72 19.17
N PRO A 102 -16.89 5.49 19.59
CA PRO A 102 -17.77 5.26 20.71
C PRO A 102 -17.12 5.67 22.04
N GLY A 103 -17.95 5.94 23.04
CA GLY A 103 -17.52 6.22 24.39
C GLY A 103 -18.63 6.07 25.40
N TYR A 104 -18.30 6.24 26.68
CA TYR A 104 -19.29 6.29 27.74
C TYR A 104 -19.73 7.72 28.05
N TYR A 105 -21.01 7.86 28.43
CA TYR A 105 -21.56 9.08 28.99
C TYR A 105 -21.98 8.82 30.44
N ARG A 106 -20.99 8.88 31.35
CA ARG A 106 -21.19 8.60 32.78
C ARG A 106 -21.06 9.88 33.59
N ASN A 107 -21.96 10.10 34.53
CA ASN A 107 -21.94 11.24 35.46
C ASN A 107 -21.80 12.60 34.74
N ARG A 108 -22.43 12.75 33.58
CA ARG A 108 -22.32 13.91 32.70
C ARG A 108 -20.90 14.17 32.17
N GLN A 109 -20.06 13.16 32.19
CA GLN A 109 -18.71 13.20 31.60
C GLN A 109 -18.65 12.29 30.39
N LEU A 110 -18.03 12.82 29.34
CA LEU A 110 -17.67 12.01 28.19
C LEU A 110 -16.39 11.24 28.51
N ILE A 111 -16.46 9.91 28.46
CA ILE A 111 -15.31 9.03 28.61
C ILE A 111 -15.09 8.36 27.25
N PRO A 112 -14.18 8.85 26.41
CA PRO A 112 -13.87 8.22 25.15
C PRO A 112 -13.26 6.85 25.41
N HIS A 113 -13.62 5.89 24.61
CA HIS A 113 -13.08 4.55 24.72
C HIS A 113 -11.87 4.34 23.80
N VAL A 114 -11.96 4.83 22.58
CA VAL A 114 -10.93 4.62 21.54
C VAL A 114 -9.76 5.56 21.77
N LEU A 115 -8.96 5.27 22.79
CA LEU A 115 -7.80 6.05 23.16
C LEU A 115 -6.48 5.42 22.72
N PHE A 116 -6.53 4.20 22.17
CA PHE A 116 -5.38 3.45 21.70
C PHE A 116 -5.77 2.60 20.50
N GLU A 117 -4.83 2.28 19.66
CA GLU A 117 -5.01 1.38 18.52
C GLU A 117 -5.57 0.02 18.91
N SER A 118 -5.21 -0.48 20.08
CA SER A 118 -5.73 -1.74 20.62
C SER A 118 -7.16 -1.66 21.13
N SER A 119 -7.81 -0.50 21.08
CA SER A 119 -9.17 -0.29 21.58
C SER A 119 -10.26 -0.73 20.62
N TYR A 120 -9.91 -1.10 19.41
CA TYR A 120 -10.84 -1.64 18.41
C TYR A 120 -10.26 -2.90 17.76
N TYR A 121 -11.15 -3.70 17.20
CA TYR A 121 -10.79 -4.93 16.48
C TYR A 121 -11.37 -4.89 15.07
N PRO A 122 -10.58 -5.18 14.02
CA PRO A 122 -11.12 -5.53 12.71
C PRO A 122 -11.95 -6.82 12.87
N TRP A 123 -13.28 -6.68 12.85
CA TRP A 123 -14.17 -7.75 13.31
C TRP A 123 -14.69 -8.62 12.18
N ASP A 124 -15.15 -7.98 11.11
CA ASP A 124 -15.68 -8.68 9.94
C ASP A 124 -15.53 -7.82 8.69
N ILE A 125 -14.63 -8.22 7.79
CA ILE A 125 -14.42 -7.57 6.50
C ILE A 125 -14.53 -8.64 5.42
N ASN A 126 -15.48 -8.47 4.51
CA ASN A 126 -15.64 -9.39 3.39
C ASN A 126 -14.51 -9.22 2.35
N SER A 127 -14.28 -10.23 1.51
CA SER A 127 -13.17 -10.25 0.54
C SER A 127 -13.21 -9.10 -0.47
N SER A 128 -14.41 -8.64 -0.84
CA SER A 128 -14.60 -7.48 -1.72
C SER A 128 -14.40 -6.12 -1.03
N MET A 129 -14.27 -6.11 0.31
CA MET A 129 -14.22 -4.89 1.14
C MET A 129 -15.46 -3.98 0.96
N SER A 130 -16.60 -4.52 0.52
CA SER A 130 -17.87 -3.78 0.46
C SER A 130 -18.53 -3.65 1.84
N ARG A 131 -18.16 -4.51 2.78
CA ARG A 131 -18.60 -4.47 4.18
C ARG A 131 -17.39 -4.55 5.10
N ILE A 132 -17.28 -3.55 5.99
CA ILE A 132 -16.14 -3.38 6.89
C ILE A 132 -16.69 -3.13 8.29
N THR A 133 -16.47 -4.06 9.21
CA THR A 133 -16.91 -3.95 10.60
C THR A 133 -15.73 -3.85 11.54
N TYR A 134 -15.77 -2.86 12.43
CA TYR A 134 -14.88 -2.74 13.57
C TYR A 134 -15.69 -2.88 14.85
N ARG A 135 -15.17 -3.68 15.80
CA ARG A 135 -15.72 -3.78 17.16
C ARG A 135 -14.93 -2.90 18.11
N TYR A 136 -15.65 -2.13 18.89
CA TYR A 136 -15.12 -1.31 19.97
C TYR A 136 -15.64 -1.84 21.30
N GLU A 137 -14.77 -2.52 22.05
CA GLU A 137 -15.12 -3.05 23.37
C GLU A 137 -14.93 -1.97 24.43
N MET A 138 -16.01 -1.62 25.14
CA MET A 138 -15.99 -0.62 26.21
C MET A 138 -15.96 -1.23 27.61
N GLU A 139 -16.42 -2.47 27.74
CA GLU A 139 -16.25 -3.32 28.90
C GLU A 139 -15.68 -4.66 28.47
N TRP A 140 -14.90 -5.28 29.35
CA TRP A 140 -14.18 -6.51 29.07
C TRP A 140 -15.07 -7.64 28.53
N LYS A 141 -14.64 -8.26 27.45
CA LYS A 141 -15.21 -9.46 26.84
C LYS A 141 -16.72 -9.37 26.55
N ASP A 142 -17.08 -8.64 25.52
CA ASP A 142 -18.44 -8.58 24.97
C ASP A 142 -19.53 -8.12 25.98
N ARG A 143 -19.15 -7.44 27.06
CA ARG A 143 -20.15 -6.96 28.03
C ARG A 143 -20.83 -5.69 27.55
N VAL A 144 -20.06 -4.71 27.12
CA VAL A 144 -20.57 -3.49 26.49
C VAL A 144 -19.65 -3.17 25.32
N PHE A 145 -20.22 -3.11 24.13
CA PHE A 145 -19.45 -2.83 22.92
C PHE A 145 -20.30 -2.13 21.86
N THR A 146 -19.61 -1.58 20.87
CA THR A 146 -20.24 -1.04 19.66
C THR A 146 -19.61 -1.66 18.42
N ASP A 147 -20.43 -2.30 17.59
CA ASP A 147 -20.01 -2.73 16.26
C ASP A 147 -20.34 -1.64 15.25
N VAL A 148 -19.32 -1.12 14.61
CA VAL A 148 -19.44 -0.10 13.56
C VAL A 148 -19.20 -0.77 12.22
N THR A 149 -20.24 -0.86 11.41
CA THR A 149 -20.20 -1.47 10.08
C THR A 149 -20.39 -0.45 9.00
N TYR A 150 -19.43 -0.40 8.09
CA TYR A 150 -19.47 0.43 6.89
C TYR A 150 -19.89 -0.45 5.72
N TYR A 151 -21.02 -0.10 5.08
CA TYR A 151 -21.54 -0.75 3.88
C TYR A 151 -21.28 0.18 2.70
N ILE A 152 -20.32 -0.15 1.84
CA ILE A 152 -20.02 0.60 0.63
C ILE A 152 -21.09 0.25 -0.41
N LEU A 153 -21.97 1.19 -0.68
CA LEU A 153 -23.08 0.99 -1.61
C LEU A 153 -22.68 1.20 -3.05
N ASP A 154 -21.84 2.20 -3.29
CA ASP A 154 -21.25 2.57 -4.58
C ASP A 154 -20.09 3.56 -4.38
N GLU A 155 -19.57 4.12 -5.47
CA GLU A 155 -18.47 5.10 -5.45
C GLU A 155 -18.82 6.43 -4.75
N HIS A 156 -20.09 6.69 -4.52
CA HIS A 156 -20.58 7.95 -3.92
C HIS A 156 -21.13 7.79 -2.52
N ARG A 157 -21.42 6.56 -2.05
CA ARG A 157 -22.19 6.35 -0.82
C ARG A 157 -21.68 5.21 0.02
N THR A 158 -21.58 5.49 1.30
CA THR A 158 -21.36 4.48 2.35
C THR A 158 -22.41 4.64 3.44
N LEU A 159 -23.13 3.56 3.73
CA LEU A 159 -24.03 3.50 4.88
C LEU A 159 -23.25 3.00 6.09
N VAL A 160 -23.46 3.58 7.26
CA VAL A 160 -22.79 3.23 8.51
C VAL A 160 -23.82 2.76 9.50
N GLY A 161 -23.71 1.49 9.91
CA GLY A 161 -24.51 0.91 10.99
C GLY A 161 -23.69 0.88 12.27
N MET A 162 -24.23 1.44 13.35
CA MET A 162 -23.59 1.50 14.67
C MET A 162 -24.45 0.73 15.66
N ASN A 163 -24.12 -0.54 15.89
CA ASN A 163 -24.86 -1.40 16.82
C ASN A 163 -24.23 -1.33 18.21
N CYS A 164 -24.90 -0.61 19.12
CA CYS A 164 -24.51 -0.46 20.52
C CYS A 164 -25.15 -1.57 21.34
N VAL A 165 -24.35 -2.37 22.07
CA VAL A 165 -24.80 -3.55 22.81
C VAL A 165 -24.46 -3.43 24.29
N ASN A 166 -25.42 -3.75 25.15
CA ASN A 166 -25.28 -3.84 26.60
C ASN A 166 -25.69 -5.23 27.08
N ASN A 167 -24.73 -6.09 27.37
CA ASN A 167 -24.94 -7.42 27.94
C ASN A 167 -24.84 -7.43 29.47
N THR A 168 -24.83 -6.26 30.11
CA THR A 168 -24.79 -6.17 31.59
C THR A 168 -26.17 -6.10 32.21
N ALA A 169 -26.25 -6.32 33.50
CA ALA A 169 -27.48 -6.24 34.29
C ALA A 169 -27.89 -4.81 34.68
N VAL A 170 -27.17 -3.78 34.22
CA VAL A 170 -27.40 -2.37 34.55
C VAL A 170 -27.54 -1.51 33.28
N ASN A 171 -28.26 -0.40 33.40
CA ASN A 171 -28.32 0.58 32.30
C ASN A 171 -26.95 1.12 31.93
N GLN A 172 -26.71 1.29 30.66
CA GLN A 172 -25.50 1.92 30.13
C GLN A 172 -25.88 3.15 29.30
N ASN A 173 -25.09 4.21 29.44
CA ASN A 173 -25.22 5.41 28.64
C ASN A 173 -23.97 5.56 27.76
N LEU A 174 -24.16 5.51 26.47
CA LEU A 174 -23.08 5.62 25.50
C LEU A 174 -23.16 6.94 24.75
N VAL A 175 -22.07 7.23 24.03
CA VAL A 175 -21.99 8.31 23.05
C VAL A 175 -21.35 7.76 21.77
N LEU A 176 -21.66 8.38 20.65
CA LEU A 176 -20.98 8.16 19.38
C LEU A 176 -20.47 9.50 18.84
N ASN A 177 -19.18 9.54 18.55
CA ASN A 177 -18.57 10.66 17.86
C ASN A 177 -18.35 10.26 16.40
N LEU A 178 -19.13 10.82 15.50
CA LEU A 178 -18.96 10.67 14.06
C LEU A 178 -17.98 11.75 13.61
N MET A 179 -16.77 11.36 13.24
CA MET A 179 -15.66 12.26 12.91
C MET A 179 -15.39 12.25 11.42
N ALA A 180 -15.49 13.41 10.79
CA ALA A 180 -15.16 13.60 9.39
C ALA A 180 -13.98 14.57 9.27
N TYR A 181 -12.99 14.20 8.43
CA TYR A 181 -11.81 15.02 8.24
C TYR A 181 -11.15 14.72 6.88
N ILE A 182 -10.29 15.62 6.42
CA ILE A 182 -9.49 15.42 5.23
C ILE A 182 -8.01 15.24 5.63
N ASP A 183 -7.31 14.41 4.90
CA ASP A 183 -5.88 14.19 5.04
C ASP A 183 -5.19 14.45 3.70
N TYR A 184 -4.00 15.00 3.76
CA TYR A 184 -3.13 15.24 2.63
C TYR A 184 -1.79 14.55 2.91
N GLU A 185 -1.21 13.95 1.90
CA GLU A 185 0.02 13.18 2.12
C GLU A 185 1.21 14.07 2.46
N GLU A 186 1.39 15.18 1.75
CA GLU A 186 2.38 16.24 2.06
C GLU A 186 2.04 17.57 1.38
N GLU A 187 2.38 18.66 2.05
CA GLU A 187 2.36 19.99 1.46
C GLU A 187 3.61 20.18 0.59
N GLN A 188 3.40 20.40 -0.70
CA GLN A 188 4.46 20.72 -1.65
C GLN A 188 4.18 22.06 -2.31
N PRO A 189 5.20 22.89 -2.62
CA PRO A 189 5.00 24.10 -3.37
C PRO A 189 4.38 23.80 -4.74
N GLN A 190 3.65 24.74 -5.27
CA GLN A 190 3.12 24.69 -6.63
C GLN A 190 3.74 25.80 -7.46
N PHE A 191 3.87 25.57 -8.74
CA PHE A 191 4.25 26.64 -9.66
C PHE A 191 3.02 27.12 -10.44
N LYS A 192 2.99 28.44 -10.68
CA LYS A 192 2.04 29.05 -11.60
C LYS A 192 2.80 29.54 -12.84
N ILE A 193 2.23 29.26 -13.99
CA ILE A 193 2.70 29.67 -15.30
C ILE A 193 1.64 30.53 -15.97
N PRO A 194 1.97 31.40 -16.92
CA PRO A 194 1.00 32.12 -17.75
C PRO A 194 0.06 31.13 -18.48
N GLU A 195 -1.20 31.49 -18.66
CA GLU A 195 -2.22 30.60 -19.26
C GLU A 195 -1.86 30.14 -20.67
N ASP A 196 -1.19 30.99 -21.46
CA ASP A 196 -0.77 30.70 -22.85
C ASP A 196 0.65 30.13 -22.95
N SER A 197 1.32 29.80 -21.83
CA SER A 197 2.69 29.29 -21.85
C SER A 197 2.72 27.79 -22.16
N ASN A 198 3.74 27.37 -22.90
CA ASN A 198 4.04 25.95 -23.19
C ASN A 198 5.25 25.47 -22.42
N ILE A 199 5.30 25.77 -21.11
CA ILE A 199 6.37 25.31 -20.24
C ILE A 199 6.17 23.82 -19.92
N GLN A 200 7.25 23.05 -20.04
CA GLN A 200 7.30 21.66 -19.56
C GLN A 200 8.12 21.61 -18.27
N TRP A 201 7.62 20.91 -17.25
CA TRP A 201 8.34 20.60 -16.04
C TRP A 201 8.80 19.15 -16.05
N HIS A 202 10.05 18.90 -15.64
CA HIS A 202 10.65 17.59 -15.44
C HIS A 202 11.20 17.50 -14.02
N ASN A 203 10.79 16.50 -13.25
CA ASN A 203 11.35 16.26 -11.92
C ASN A 203 12.78 15.76 -12.04
N ALA A 204 13.63 16.10 -11.08
CA ALA A 204 15.00 15.58 -11.06
C ALA A 204 15.07 14.06 -10.91
N THR A 205 14.03 13.44 -10.40
CA THR A 205 13.93 11.98 -10.25
C THR A 205 13.37 11.25 -11.48
N ASP A 206 12.94 11.97 -12.52
CA ASP A 206 12.43 11.37 -13.77
C ASP A 206 13.58 11.06 -14.78
N TYR A 207 14.74 10.72 -14.26
CA TYR A 207 15.92 10.42 -15.07
C TYR A 207 15.79 9.09 -15.82
N THR A 208 16.42 8.99 -16.98
CA THR A 208 16.60 7.75 -17.74
C THR A 208 17.77 6.91 -17.21
N SER A 209 18.82 7.57 -16.71
CA SER A 209 19.90 6.93 -15.95
C SER A 209 20.48 7.89 -14.91
N ASN A 210 20.90 7.34 -13.77
CA ASN A 210 21.59 8.04 -12.71
C ASN A 210 22.81 7.22 -12.28
N GLU A 211 23.98 7.78 -12.51
CA GLU A 211 25.28 7.13 -12.33
C GLU A 211 26.11 7.88 -11.28
N PRO A 212 25.82 7.73 -9.98
CA PRO A 212 26.66 8.29 -8.94
C PRO A 212 28.01 7.57 -8.89
N VAL A 213 29.10 8.30 -8.73
CA VAL A 213 30.46 7.74 -8.63
C VAL A 213 30.58 6.83 -7.42
N ARG A 214 29.93 7.16 -6.32
CA ARG A 214 29.88 6.32 -5.13
C ARG A 214 28.68 5.40 -5.18
N LYS A 215 28.82 4.30 -5.89
CA LYS A 215 27.84 3.21 -5.91
C LYS A 215 28.11 2.27 -4.73
N SER A 216 27.53 2.53 -3.60
CA SER A 216 27.51 1.55 -2.50
C SER A 216 26.11 1.40 -1.96
N PRO A 217 25.67 0.15 -1.69
CA PRO A 217 24.48 -0.07 -0.95
C PRO A 217 24.61 0.64 0.40
N GLN A 218 23.63 1.45 0.77
CA GLN A 218 23.58 2.07 2.10
C GLN A 218 22.61 1.31 2.97
N TYR A 219 23.09 0.82 4.10
CA TYR A 219 22.22 0.38 5.18
C TYR A 219 21.37 1.56 5.63
N ASN A 220 20.18 1.30 6.04
CA ASN A 220 19.33 2.19 6.83
C ASN A 220 18.72 3.45 6.19
N LEU A 221 18.94 3.79 4.94
CA LEU A 221 18.56 5.15 4.54
C LEU A 221 17.81 5.26 3.23
N VAL A 222 17.73 4.20 2.45
CA VAL A 222 17.17 4.36 1.13
C VAL A 222 16.26 3.22 0.82
N TYR A 223 15.18 3.59 0.28
CA TYR A 223 14.03 2.80 -0.07
C TYR A 223 14.30 1.42 -0.69
N ASP A 224 15.46 1.21 -1.29
CA ASP A 224 15.84 -0.04 -1.94
C ASP A 224 17.32 -0.43 -1.75
N GLY A 225 17.99 0.21 -0.81
CA GLY A 225 19.39 -0.04 -0.50
C GLY A 225 20.41 0.62 -1.41
N TRP A 226 19.99 1.30 -2.47
CA TRP A 226 20.88 2.01 -3.38
C TRP A 226 20.98 3.50 -3.07
N ASN A 227 22.18 4.03 -3.11
CA ASN A 227 22.38 5.47 -3.06
C ASN A 227 22.23 6.03 -4.49
N ARG A 228 21.05 6.58 -4.78
CA ARG A 228 20.78 7.36 -6.00
C ARG A 228 20.84 8.83 -5.76
N ASN A 229 21.29 9.27 -4.60
CA ASN A 229 21.21 10.65 -4.15
C ASN A 229 19.79 11.22 -4.10
N GLU A 230 18.76 10.38 -4.16
CA GLU A 230 17.38 10.80 -4.00
C GLU A 230 17.08 11.14 -2.54
N MET A 231 16.35 12.23 -2.35
CA MET A 231 15.97 12.69 -1.01
C MET A 231 14.56 13.26 -1.03
N ARG A 232 13.77 12.87 -0.04
CA ARG A 232 12.43 13.44 0.17
C ARG A 232 12.52 14.79 0.85
N THR A 233 11.76 15.77 0.32
CA THR A 233 11.64 17.10 0.92
C THR A 233 10.31 17.75 0.53
N SER A 234 9.63 18.34 1.51
CA SER A 234 8.40 19.11 1.29
C SER A 234 8.61 20.43 0.54
N GLN A 235 9.86 20.84 0.34
CA GLN A 235 10.19 22.08 -0.39
C GLN A 235 10.35 21.87 -1.91
N SER A 236 10.34 20.63 -2.38
CA SER A 236 10.37 20.31 -3.82
C SER A 236 8.98 20.34 -4.44
N LEU A 237 8.91 20.50 -5.75
CA LEU A 237 7.64 20.49 -6.50
C LEU A 237 7.04 19.08 -6.64
N SER A 238 7.89 18.04 -6.55
CA SER A 238 7.49 16.63 -6.66
C SER A 238 7.52 15.87 -5.34
N GLY A 239 8.01 16.47 -4.26
CA GLY A 239 8.31 15.80 -3.00
C GLY A 239 9.68 15.16 -2.92
N PHE A 240 10.42 15.09 -4.02
CA PHE A 240 11.74 14.48 -4.12
C PHE A 240 12.73 15.36 -4.89
N VAL A 241 14.00 15.25 -4.53
CA VAL A 241 15.12 15.92 -5.18
C VAL A 241 16.26 14.93 -5.38
N LEU A 242 17.15 15.22 -6.31
CA LEU A 242 18.50 14.67 -6.28
C LEU A 242 19.33 15.54 -5.32
N GLY A 243 19.60 15.00 -4.13
CA GLY A 243 20.32 15.64 -3.04
C GLY A 243 21.32 14.67 -2.42
N LYS A 244 21.46 14.65 -1.07
CA LYS A 244 22.36 13.74 -0.33
C LYS A 244 23.78 13.64 -0.88
N GLY A 245 24.33 14.74 -1.35
CA GLY A 245 25.67 14.78 -1.90
C GLY A 245 25.73 14.74 -3.43
N PHE A 246 24.61 14.78 -4.13
CA PHE A 246 24.58 14.92 -5.59
C PHE A 246 25.39 16.15 -6.04
N GLY A 247 26.26 15.94 -7.01
CA GLY A 247 27.18 16.98 -7.52
C GLY A 247 28.46 17.18 -6.71
N ARG A 248 28.64 16.53 -5.56
CA ARG A 248 29.86 16.62 -4.76
C ARG A 248 31.02 15.84 -5.37
N ASP A 249 30.75 14.68 -5.93
CA ASP A 249 31.78 13.82 -6.48
C ASP A 249 31.90 14.09 -7.98
N LYS A 250 33.16 14.32 -8.45
CA LYS A 250 33.43 14.55 -9.86
C LYS A 250 33.07 13.33 -10.69
N GLY A 251 32.21 13.53 -11.69
CA GLY A 251 31.73 12.46 -12.56
C GLY A 251 30.38 11.87 -12.16
N ASP A 252 29.75 12.34 -11.07
CA ASP A 252 28.33 12.04 -10.85
C ASP A 252 27.54 12.48 -12.08
N LYS A 253 26.74 11.57 -12.64
CA LYS A 253 26.07 11.80 -13.91
C LYS A 253 24.60 11.41 -13.85
N VAL A 254 23.76 12.25 -14.43
CA VAL A 254 22.33 11.97 -14.60
C VAL A 254 21.89 12.33 -16.01
N ASN A 255 21.04 11.49 -16.62
CA ASN A 255 20.52 11.67 -17.96
C ASN A 255 18.99 11.73 -17.94
N TYR A 256 18.45 12.64 -18.76
CA TYR A 256 17.02 12.79 -18.98
C TYR A 256 16.70 12.69 -20.47
N GLU A 257 15.57 12.10 -20.81
CA GLU A 257 14.98 12.20 -22.15
C GLU A 257 13.96 13.35 -22.13
N ILE A 258 14.11 14.30 -23.03
CA ILE A 258 13.22 15.44 -23.17
C ILE A 258 12.64 15.47 -24.58
N ASN A 259 11.39 15.86 -24.71
CA ASN A 259 10.73 15.97 -26.01
C ASN A 259 10.49 17.44 -26.36
N ILE A 260 11.19 17.92 -27.40
CA ILE A 260 11.04 19.28 -27.91
C ILE A 260 9.90 19.33 -28.91
N LEU A 261 8.89 20.14 -28.61
CA LEU A 261 7.69 20.30 -29.42
C LEU A 261 7.97 21.16 -30.64
N PRO A 262 7.20 21.02 -31.74
CA PRO A 262 7.31 21.88 -32.91
C PRO A 262 7.17 23.37 -32.56
N GLY A 263 8.08 24.19 -33.11
CA GLY A 263 8.15 25.62 -32.83
C GLY A 263 8.83 25.99 -31.52
N LYS A 264 9.43 25.00 -30.82
CA LYS A 264 10.17 25.17 -29.57
C LYS A 264 11.64 24.74 -29.69
N GLU A 265 12.19 24.81 -30.89
CA GLU A 265 13.57 24.39 -31.18
C GLU A 265 14.63 25.33 -30.56
N LYS A 266 14.22 26.51 -30.09
CA LYS A 266 15.04 27.44 -29.29
C LYS A 266 14.33 27.83 -28.02
N GLY A 267 15.05 27.81 -26.91
CA GLY A 267 14.48 28.14 -25.60
C GLY A 267 15.54 28.12 -24.50
N MET A 268 15.03 28.00 -23.29
CA MET A 268 15.83 27.95 -22.06
C MET A 268 15.48 26.68 -21.28
N ILE A 269 16.46 26.14 -20.58
CA ILE A 269 16.29 25.12 -19.55
C ILE A 269 16.53 25.81 -18.21
N GLY A 270 15.49 25.94 -17.39
CA GLY A 270 15.54 26.58 -16.08
C GLY A 270 15.62 25.53 -14.97
N PHE A 271 16.79 25.34 -14.37
CA PHE A 271 17.02 24.38 -13.27
C PHE A 271 16.58 24.98 -11.94
N ARG A 272 15.67 24.28 -11.23
CA ARG A 272 15.30 24.59 -9.86
C ARG A 272 16.17 23.78 -8.90
N TYR A 273 16.86 24.46 -7.99
CA TYR A 273 17.86 23.85 -7.12
C TYR A 273 18.02 24.60 -5.79
N ASN A 274 18.58 23.92 -4.80
CA ASN A 274 19.05 24.53 -3.55
C ASN A 274 20.50 24.07 -3.28
N THR A 275 21.43 25.02 -3.35
CA THR A 275 22.83 24.80 -2.97
C THR A 275 23.09 25.55 -1.66
N PRO A 276 23.86 24.99 -0.71
CA PRO A 276 24.17 25.67 0.56
C PRO A 276 24.74 27.06 0.37
N LYS A 277 24.33 28.00 1.21
CA LYS A 277 24.70 29.41 1.12
C LYS A 277 26.22 29.60 0.98
N GLY A 278 26.61 30.40 -0.02
CA GLY A 278 28.01 30.72 -0.30
C GLY A 278 28.81 29.58 -0.92
N LYS A 279 28.15 28.50 -1.37
CA LYS A 279 28.76 27.40 -2.10
C LYS A 279 28.28 27.43 -3.56
N THR A 280 29.00 26.77 -4.45
CA THR A 280 28.63 26.64 -5.87
C THR A 280 28.77 25.17 -6.27
N SER A 281 27.72 24.61 -6.85
CA SER A 281 27.75 23.30 -7.48
C SER A 281 27.85 23.48 -8.99
N THR A 282 28.76 22.77 -9.65
CA THR A 282 29.08 22.98 -11.07
C THR A 282 28.93 21.69 -11.85
N PHE A 283 28.25 21.80 -13.00
CA PHE A 283 28.02 20.69 -13.91
C PHE A 283 28.37 21.04 -15.34
N GLN A 284 28.89 20.08 -16.10
CA GLN A 284 28.87 20.10 -17.55
C GLN A 284 27.52 19.61 -18.04
N VAL A 285 26.89 20.37 -18.91
CA VAL A 285 25.65 20.01 -19.58
C VAL A 285 25.94 19.54 -20.97
N LYS A 286 25.42 18.39 -21.39
CA LYS A 286 25.61 17.82 -22.73
C LYS A 286 24.30 17.35 -23.35
N GLY A 287 24.33 17.08 -24.65
CA GLY A 287 23.20 16.55 -25.40
C GLY A 287 22.41 17.64 -26.10
N ILE A 288 21.31 18.11 -25.57
CA ILE A 288 20.49 19.17 -26.16
C ILE A 288 21.26 20.50 -26.27
N THR A 289 22.21 20.74 -25.37
CA THR A 289 23.10 21.91 -25.39
C THR A 289 24.45 21.53 -24.78
N GLU A 290 25.50 22.22 -25.19
CA GLU A 290 26.85 22.09 -24.61
C GLU A 290 27.11 23.34 -23.80
N SER A 291 27.09 23.28 -22.48
CA SER A 291 27.29 24.43 -21.62
C SER A 291 27.80 24.05 -20.24
N ARG A 292 28.23 25.04 -19.47
CA ARG A 292 28.58 24.89 -18.06
C ARG A 292 27.49 25.50 -17.20
N LEU A 293 26.96 24.71 -16.29
CA LEU A 293 25.91 25.10 -15.36
C LEU A 293 26.52 25.37 -13.98
N GLU A 294 26.37 26.58 -13.48
CA GLU A 294 26.80 26.98 -12.14
C GLU A 294 25.58 27.25 -11.23
N LEU A 295 25.43 26.46 -10.20
CA LEU A 295 24.36 26.54 -9.24
C LEU A 295 24.84 27.23 -7.96
N GLN A 296 24.74 28.56 -7.96
CA GLN A 296 25.19 29.40 -6.85
C GLN A 296 24.23 29.32 -5.66
N GLY A 297 24.75 29.01 -4.46
CA GLY A 297 23.98 28.77 -3.28
C GLY A 297 23.57 30.01 -2.50
N THR A 298 22.29 30.21 -2.32
CA THR A 298 21.69 31.16 -1.39
C THR A 298 21.21 30.51 -0.08
N GLY A 299 21.14 29.19 -0.04
CA GLY A 299 20.50 28.39 1.00
C GLY A 299 19.00 28.22 0.80
N GLU A 300 18.46 28.76 -0.29
CA GLU A 300 17.06 28.71 -0.69
C GLU A 300 16.92 28.14 -2.11
N TYR A 301 15.74 27.66 -2.47
CA TYR A 301 15.49 27.20 -3.84
C TYR A 301 15.46 28.37 -4.81
N ASN A 302 16.27 28.27 -5.86
CA ASN A 302 16.41 29.24 -6.95
C ASN A 302 16.25 28.58 -8.31
N ILE A 303 16.04 29.40 -9.35
CA ILE A 303 16.02 28.95 -10.73
C ILE A 303 17.18 29.63 -11.47
N VAL A 304 18.04 28.85 -12.14
CA VAL A 304 19.06 29.34 -13.08
C VAL A 304 18.78 28.73 -14.45
N SER A 305 18.95 29.52 -15.51
CA SER A 305 18.60 29.10 -16.86
C SER A 305 19.81 29.11 -17.79
N ILE A 306 19.85 28.09 -18.67
CA ILE A 306 20.80 28.02 -19.79
C ILE A 306 20.04 27.90 -21.11
N PRO A 307 20.56 28.48 -22.22
CA PRO A 307 19.92 28.40 -23.52
C PRO A 307 20.14 27.04 -24.19
N TYR A 308 19.18 26.65 -25.02
CA TYR A 308 19.34 25.54 -25.95
C TYR A 308 18.86 25.91 -27.36
N THR A 309 19.40 25.19 -28.35
CA THR A 309 18.96 25.30 -29.75
C THR A 309 19.05 23.93 -30.40
N CYS A 310 17.92 23.42 -30.88
CA CYS A 310 17.82 22.18 -31.63
C CYS A 310 17.63 22.45 -33.14
N LYS A 311 17.97 21.46 -33.95
CA LYS A 311 17.77 21.55 -35.41
C LYS A 311 16.33 21.32 -35.83
N GLU A 312 15.64 20.42 -35.12
CA GLU A 312 14.29 19.97 -35.40
C GLU A 312 13.58 19.58 -34.08
N PRO A 313 12.24 19.51 -34.04
CA PRO A 313 11.50 18.99 -32.89
C PRO A 313 11.77 17.50 -32.77
N GLY A 314 11.64 16.95 -31.54
CA GLY A 314 11.85 15.54 -31.28
C GLY A 314 12.48 15.25 -29.92
N LYS A 315 12.95 14.02 -29.76
CA LYS A 315 13.57 13.53 -28.53
C LYS A 315 15.06 13.90 -28.47
N TYR A 316 15.44 14.46 -27.34
CA TYR A 316 16.80 14.81 -27.01
C TYR A 316 17.20 14.30 -25.65
N THR A 317 18.50 14.08 -25.45
CA THR A 317 19.05 13.78 -24.13
C THR A 317 19.56 15.07 -23.50
N LEU A 318 19.29 15.23 -22.20
CA LEU A 318 19.93 16.21 -21.33
C LEU A 318 20.79 15.44 -20.34
N GLU A 319 22.11 15.61 -20.42
CA GLU A 319 23.09 14.99 -19.54
C GLU A 319 23.72 16.06 -18.63
N LEU A 320 23.71 15.80 -17.31
CA LEU A 320 24.41 16.61 -16.32
C LEU A 320 25.55 15.77 -15.72
N ILE A 321 26.79 16.31 -15.83
CA ILE A 321 28.02 15.69 -15.31
C ILE A 321 28.64 16.61 -14.28
N SER A 322 28.75 16.18 -13.04
CA SER A 322 29.36 16.96 -11.96
C SER A 322 30.85 17.21 -12.17
N GLU A 323 31.32 18.44 -11.94
CA GLU A 323 32.73 18.79 -11.87
C GLU A 323 33.36 18.51 -10.49
N GLY A 324 32.56 18.07 -9.49
CA GLY A 324 33.07 17.69 -8.17
C GLY A 324 33.37 18.89 -7.28
N THR A 325 32.46 19.83 -7.22
CA THR A 325 32.60 21.04 -6.38
C THR A 325 31.83 20.89 -5.04
N HIS A 326 30.56 21.22 -5.02
CA HIS A 326 29.70 21.09 -3.84
C HIS A 326 28.40 20.36 -4.21
N SER A 327 27.79 19.71 -3.21
CA SER A 327 26.47 19.09 -3.37
C SER A 327 25.38 20.14 -3.54
N THR A 328 24.33 19.77 -4.26
CA THR A 328 23.12 20.54 -4.44
C THR A 328 21.90 19.63 -4.32
N ASP A 329 20.76 20.22 -3.94
CA ASP A 329 19.45 19.58 -4.06
C ASP A 329 18.84 20.05 -5.39
N LEU A 330 18.88 19.21 -6.42
CA LEU A 330 18.26 19.47 -7.70
C LEU A 330 16.80 18.99 -7.65
N ASP A 331 15.85 19.91 -7.78
CA ASP A 331 14.42 19.61 -7.77
C ASP A 331 13.90 19.16 -9.14
N GLY A 332 14.43 19.79 -10.19
CA GLY A 332 14.06 19.52 -11.56
C GLY A 332 14.37 20.70 -12.49
N PHE A 333 13.75 20.67 -13.65
CA PHE A 333 13.97 21.75 -14.62
C PHE A 333 12.73 22.03 -15.45
N PHE A 334 12.61 23.30 -15.84
CA PHE A 334 11.61 23.82 -16.77
C PHE A 334 12.21 23.94 -18.17
N ILE A 335 11.44 23.62 -19.19
CA ILE A 335 11.76 23.87 -20.58
C ILE A 335 10.73 24.83 -21.16
N GLY A 336 11.18 25.98 -21.70
CA GLY A 336 10.28 26.99 -22.22
C GLY A 336 11.03 28.17 -22.84
N SER A 337 10.29 29.23 -23.20
CA SER A 337 10.92 30.50 -23.61
C SER A 337 11.58 31.19 -22.41
N GLU A 338 12.52 32.07 -22.67
CA GLU A 338 13.19 32.89 -21.63
C GLU A 338 12.15 33.74 -20.86
N GLU A 339 11.18 34.29 -21.59
CA GLU A 339 10.15 35.14 -21.03
C GLU A 339 9.19 34.31 -20.10
N ASP A 340 8.79 33.14 -20.57
CA ASP A 340 7.92 32.25 -19.77
C ASP A 340 8.60 31.81 -18.48
N ILE A 341 9.87 31.38 -18.55
CA ILE A 341 10.59 30.90 -17.34
C ILE A 341 10.77 32.02 -16.32
N LYS A 342 11.03 33.28 -16.76
CA LYS A 342 11.08 34.42 -15.83
C LYS A 342 9.76 34.73 -15.15
N GLN A 343 8.64 34.30 -15.70
CA GLN A 343 7.30 34.53 -15.15
C GLN A 343 6.86 33.40 -14.20
N ILE A 344 7.61 32.32 -14.09
CA ILE A 344 7.28 31.23 -13.17
C ILE A 344 7.27 31.75 -11.74
N LYS A 345 6.17 31.55 -11.07
CA LYS A 345 6.01 31.85 -9.63
C LYS A 345 5.89 30.56 -8.86
N ILE A 346 6.80 30.33 -7.92
CA ILE A 346 6.70 29.23 -6.97
C ILE A 346 5.94 29.74 -5.75
N LEU A 347 4.82 29.11 -5.45
CA LEU A 347 3.95 29.49 -4.34
C LEU A 347 3.91 28.36 -3.34
N PRO A 348 4.02 28.63 -2.03
CA PRO A 348 3.75 27.64 -1.03
C PRO A 348 2.30 27.20 -1.16
N ARG A 349 2.05 25.91 -1.23
CA ARG A 349 0.69 25.35 -1.16
C ARG A 349 0.29 25.38 0.30
N LYS A 350 -0.73 26.15 0.63
CA LYS A 350 -1.37 26.14 1.94
C LYS A 350 -2.62 25.25 1.82
N LEU A 351 -2.51 24.05 2.30
CA LEU A 351 -3.64 23.13 2.40
C LEU A 351 -4.50 23.52 3.61
N SER A 352 -5.79 23.62 3.41
CA SER A 352 -6.72 23.89 4.49
C SER A 352 -7.44 22.61 4.91
N PHE A 353 -7.27 22.22 6.16
CA PHE A 353 -8.03 21.13 6.78
C PHE A 353 -9.42 21.56 7.24
N ILE A 354 -9.72 22.87 7.21
CA ILE A 354 -10.97 23.43 7.71
C ILE A 354 -11.97 23.54 6.54
N PRO A 355 -13.07 22.79 6.58
CA PRO A 355 -14.10 22.88 5.55
C PRO A 355 -15.04 24.06 5.79
N GLU A 356 -15.74 24.49 4.75
CA GLU A 356 -17.00 25.19 4.90
C GLU A 356 -18.06 24.17 5.35
N ILE A 357 -18.68 24.40 6.51
CA ILE A 357 -19.74 23.55 7.05
C ILE A 357 -21.08 24.18 6.73
N LYS A 358 -21.89 23.53 5.89
CA LYS A 358 -23.28 23.94 5.61
C LYS A 358 -24.21 23.05 6.42
N SER A 359 -25.02 23.66 7.28
CA SER A 359 -26.13 22.93 7.91
C SER A 359 -27.07 22.42 6.83
N GLY A 360 -27.47 21.17 6.95
CA GLY A 360 -28.46 20.58 6.06
C GLY A 360 -29.88 21.08 6.33
N LYS A 361 -30.86 20.41 5.73
CA LYS A 361 -32.27 20.74 5.91
C LYS A 361 -32.83 20.27 7.25
N THR A 362 -32.16 19.35 7.89
CA THR A 362 -32.52 18.81 9.22
C THR A 362 -31.45 19.16 10.24
N LYS A 363 -31.71 18.85 11.52
CA LYS A 363 -30.69 18.95 12.57
C LYS A 363 -29.76 17.72 12.62
N GLN A 364 -30.03 16.71 11.81
CA GLN A 364 -29.33 15.43 11.77
C GLN A 364 -28.51 15.27 10.47
N ASP A 365 -28.05 16.36 9.89
CA ASP A 365 -27.17 16.33 8.73
C ASP A 365 -26.32 17.59 8.61
N PHE A 366 -25.18 17.47 7.93
CA PHE A 366 -24.36 18.59 7.47
C PHE A 366 -23.58 18.23 6.22
N ILE A 367 -23.15 19.26 5.50
CA ILE A 367 -22.39 19.14 4.26
C ILE A 367 -21.07 19.89 4.44
N LEU A 368 -19.99 19.23 4.05
CA LEU A 368 -18.61 19.75 4.09
C LEU A 368 -18.13 20.07 2.68
N LYS A 369 -17.47 21.23 2.53
CA LYS A 369 -16.72 21.59 1.33
C LYS A 369 -15.32 22.01 1.75
N TYR A 370 -14.32 21.20 1.40
CA TYR A 370 -12.93 21.54 1.60
C TYR A 370 -12.40 22.37 0.45
N PRO A 371 -11.58 23.40 0.69
CA PRO A 371 -11.10 24.32 -0.36
C PRO A 371 -10.33 23.60 -1.48
N GLU A 372 -9.54 22.60 -1.14
CA GLU A 372 -8.68 21.87 -2.08
C GLU A 372 -9.35 20.64 -2.73
N CYS A 373 -10.61 20.38 -2.44
CA CYS A 373 -11.35 19.22 -2.93
C CYS A 373 -12.57 19.67 -3.73
N ASP A 374 -12.74 19.16 -4.96
CA ASP A 374 -13.89 19.49 -5.80
C ASP A 374 -15.19 18.89 -5.27
N ASN A 375 -15.10 17.75 -4.60
CA ASN A 375 -16.26 17.06 -4.05
C ASN A 375 -16.81 17.76 -2.80
N TYR A 376 -18.12 17.64 -2.63
CA TYR A 376 -18.83 17.87 -1.37
C TYR A 376 -18.96 16.55 -0.64
N TYR A 377 -18.96 16.59 0.70
CA TYR A 377 -19.21 15.43 1.56
C TYR A 377 -20.42 15.69 2.43
N GLY A 378 -21.40 14.79 2.37
CA GLY A 378 -22.59 14.84 3.21
C GLY A 378 -22.54 13.78 4.29
N ILE A 379 -22.87 14.17 5.51
CA ILE A 379 -23.03 13.28 6.65
C ILE A 379 -24.44 13.47 7.21
N ALA A 380 -25.20 12.36 7.31
CA ALA A 380 -26.54 12.35 7.87
C ALA A 380 -26.69 11.17 8.84
N TRP A 381 -27.56 11.28 9.84
CA TRP A 381 -27.82 10.22 10.83
C TRP A 381 -29.28 10.20 11.28
N ASN A 382 -29.74 9.08 11.84
CA ASN A 382 -31.12 8.88 12.25
C ASN A 382 -31.33 8.94 13.78
N TYR A 383 -30.50 9.71 14.50
CA TYR A 383 -30.60 9.87 15.95
C TYR A 383 -30.85 11.33 16.31
N GLN A 384 -31.91 11.60 17.12
CA GLN A 384 -32.36 12.97 17.37
C GLN A 384 -31.48 13.73 18.35
N GLU A 385 -31.07 13.11 19.44
CA GLU A 385 -30.26 13.72 20.49
C GLU A 385 -28.80 13.86 20.01
N SER A 386 -28.55 14.92 19.25
CA SER A 386 -27.26 15.13 18.62
C SER A 386 -26.83 16.60 18.59
N GLN A 387 -25.55 16.84 18.45
CA GLN A 387 -24.94 18.17 18.33
C GLN A 387 -23.84 18.12 17.27
N ILE A 388 -23.84 19.11 16.37
CA ILE A 388 -22.73 19.32 15.44
C ILE A 388 -21.65 20.11 16.15
N ARG A 389 -20.41 19.63 16.09
CA ARG A 389 -19.25 20.21 16.74
C ARG A 389 -18.04 20.25 15.81
N GLU A 390 -17.08 21.08 16.17
CA GLU A 390 -15.75 21.14 15.55
C GLU A 390 -14.70 20.79 16.60
N VAL A 391 -13.70 19.97 16.23
CA VAL A 391 -12.53 19.68 17.05
C VAL A 391 -11.28 20.12 16.31
N LEU A 392 -10.50 21.02 16.93
CA LEU A 392 -9.28 21.59 16.36
C LEU A 392 -8.05 21.08 17.14
N ASP A 393 -7.61 19.89 16.77
CA ASP A 393 -6.39 19.26 17.36
C ASP A 393 -5.84 18.24 16.36
N ASN A 394 -4.55 17.96 16.41
CA ASN A 394 -3.95 16.96 15.54
C ASN A 394 -4.02 15.53 16.11
N ASN A 395 -4.41 15.36 17.37
CA ASN A 395 -4.48 14.07 18.04
C ASN A 395 -5.73 13.96 18.92
N LEU A 396 -6.78 13.33 18.37
CA LEU A 396 -8.06 13.16 19.05
C LEU A 396 -7.95 12.35 20.34
N GLU A 397 -7.10 11.34 20.39
CA GLU A 397 -6.92 10.53 21.59
C GLU A 397 -6.38 11.35 22.76
N SER A 398 -5.29 12.06 22.52
CA SER A 398 -4.71 12.97 23.53
C SER A 398 -5.68 14.07 23.90
N PHE A 399 -6.38 14.65 22.92
CA PHE A 399 -7.36 15.69 23.13
C PHE A 399 -8.51 15.22 24.05
N PHE A 400 -9.14 14.09 23.73
CA PHE A 400 -10.26 13.59 24.51
C PHE A 400 -9.85 13.17 25.94
N ARG A 401 -8.64 12.68 26.15
CA ARG A 401 -8.13 12.44 27.51
C ARG A 401 -8.10 13.71 28.37
N LYS A 402 -7.75 14.84 27.76
CA LYS A 402 -7.65 16.13 28.45
C LYS A 402 -8.99 16.86 28.60
N LYS A 403 -9.94 16.57 27.69
CA LYS A 403 -11.22 17.27 27.54
C LYS A 403 -12.45 16.37 27.74
N THR A 404 -12.32 15.29 28.50
CA THR A 404 -13.39 14.31 28.73
C THR A 404 -14.67 14.88 29.30
N HIS A 405 -14.60 15.98 30.02
CA HIS A 405 -15.75 16.66 30.66
C HIS A 405 -16.45 17.68 29.76
N ASP A 406 -15.85 18.06 28.64
CA ASP A 406 -16.47 19.04 27.74
C ASP A 406 -17.45 18.35 26.78
N HIS A 407 -18.73 18.41 27.13
CA HIS A 407 -19.83 17.80 26.38
C HIS A 407 -20.89 18.82 25.95
N VAL A 408 -20.59 20.13 26.09
CA VAL A 408 -21.52 21.23 25.80
C VAL A 408 -21.03 22.11 24.66
N SER A 409 -19.72 22.33 24.60
CA SER A 409 -19.14 23.24 23.60
C SER A 409 -19.35 22.71 22.16
N SER A 410 -19.74 23.60 21.28
CA SER A 410 -19.81 23.33 19.85
C SER A 410 -18.47 23.41 19.15
N ARG A 411 -17.48 24.03 19.78
CA ARG A 411 -16.13 24.17 19.26
C ARG A 411 -15.10 23.83 20.32
N LEU A 412 -14.38 22.75 20.08
CA LEU A 412 -13.38 22.19 20.99
C LEU A 412 -11.98 22.55 20.45
N ILE A 413 -11.25 23.36 21.20
CA ILE A 413 -9.98 23.94 20.74
C ILE A 413 -8.82 23.30 21.47
N GLY A 414 -7.95 22.60 20.71
CA GLY A 414 -6.65 22.10 21.12
C GLY A 414 -5.50 22.92 20.51
N ASN A 415 -4.55 22.25 19.82
CA ASN A 415 -3.39 22.88 19.19
C ASN A 415 -3.69 23.59 17.85
N ARG A 416 -4.87 23.36 17.27
CA ARG A 416 -5.34 23.94 15.99
C ARG A 416 -4.56 23.48 14.75
N GLU A 417 -3.78 22.42 14.84
CA GLU A 417 -3.00 21.92 13.71
C GLU A 417 -3.83 21.06 12.74
N TRP A 418 -5.01 20.62 13.18
CA TRP A 418 -5.93 19.82 12.38
C TRP A 418 -7.39 20.19 12.68
N HIS A 419 -8.30 19.75 11.83
CA HIS A 419 -9.73 19.98 12.00
C HIS A 419 -10.54 18.72 11.79
N TYR A 420 -11.46 18.46 12.70
CA TYR A 420 -12.46 17.41 12.59
C TYR A 420 -13.87 18.00 12.73
N SER A 421 -14.73 17.68 11.78
CA SER A 421 -16.17 17.93 11.88
C SER A 421 -16.81 16.75 12.58
N ASN A 422 -17.56 17.01 13.65
CA ASN A 422 -18.08 15.99 14.53
C ASN A 422 -19.61 16.06 14.64
N ALA A 423 -20.30 14.95 14.35
CA ALA A 423 -21.66 14.72 14.83
C ALA A 423 -21.56 13.95 16.16
N PHE A 424 -22.01 14.58 17.23
CA PHE A 424 -21.93 14.05 18.59
C PHE A 424 -23.31 13.60 19.04
N LEU A 425 -23.52 12.27 19.12
CA LEU A 425 -24.77 11.64 19.48
C LEU A 425 -24.73 11.22 20.94
N ARG A 426 -25.62 11.77 21.77
CA ARG A 426 -25.68 11.50 23.22
C ARG A 426 -26.97 11.99 23.89
N PRO A 427 -27.40 11.35 25.00
CA PRO A 427 -26.97 10.03 25.46
C PRO A 427 -27.63 8.92 24.65
N ILE A 428 -26.94 7.81 24.43
CA ILE A 428 -27.54 6.59 23.90
C ILE A 428 -27.78 5.69 25.11
N VAL A 429 -29.05 5.56 25.50
CA VAL A 429 -29.46 4.85 26.72
C VAL A 429 -29.79 3.40 26.40
N LEU A 430 -29.01 2.47 26.92
CA LEU A 430 -29.21 1.04 26.74
C LEU A 430 -29.69 0.41 28.05
N ALA A 431 -30.85 -0.20 28.01
CA ALA A 431 -31.34 -1.02 29.13
C ALA A 431 -30.45 -2.26 29.35
N PRO A 432 -30.56 -2.96 30.50
CA PRO A 432 -29.91 -4.25 30.69
C PRO A 432 -30.24 -5.22 29.58
N HIS A 433 -29.23 -5.95 29.09
CA HIS A 433 -29.39 -6.99 28.06
C HIS A 433 -30.12 -6.51 26.80
N SER A 434 -29.79 -5.30 26.34
CA SER A 434 -30.40 -4.69 25.17
C SER A 434 -29.37 -4.18 24.16
N GLU A 435 -29.83 -3.96 22.94
CA GLU A 435 -29.05 -3.36 21.87
C GLU A 435 -29.84 -2.29 21.12
N GLN A 436 -29.14 -1.36 20.50
CA GLN A 436 -29.71 -0.33 19.66
C GLN A 436 -28.82 -0.07 18.46
N THR A 437 -29.36 -0.14 17.26
CA THR A 437 -28.63 0.23 16.03
C THR A 437 -29.02 1.64 15.59
N ILE A 438 -28.01 2.46 15.37
CA ILE A 438 -28.11 3.80 14.81
C ILE A 438 -27.48 3.76 13.42
N TYR A 439 -28.09 4.42 12.45
CA TYR A 439 -27.56 4.50 11.08
C TYR A 439 -27.09 5.90 10.77
N ALA A 440 -26.02 5.98 9.98
CA ALA A 440 -25.56 7.21 9.33
C ALA A 440 -25.28 6.95 7.84
N LEU A 441 -25.35 7.99 7.06
CA LEU A 441 -24.94 8.02 5.66
C LEU A 441 -23.72 8.92 5.54
N VAL A 442 -22.71 8.47 4.82
CA VAL A 442 -21.62 9.30 4.31
C VAL A 442 -21.69 9.26 2.80
N CYS A 443 -21.78 10.43 2.16
CA CYS A 443 -21.90 10.50 0.71
C CYS A 443 -21.02 11.63 0.13
N THR A 444 -20.72 11.51 -1.16
CA THR A 444 -19.86 12.45 -1.88
C THR A 444 -20.40 12.72 -3.29
N GLY A 445 -19.97 13.81 -3.90
CA GLY A 445 -20.33 14.24 -5.24
C GLY A 445 -20.50 15.73 -5.35
N THR A 446 -21.30 16.17 -6.33
CA THR A 446 -21.71 17.58 -6.44
C THR A 446 -22.63 17.99 -5.28
N SER A 447 -22.74 19.28 -5.01
CA SER A 447 -23.65 19.81 -3.97
C SER A 447 -25.09 19.30 -4.14
N GLN A 448 -25.58 19.21 -5.37
CA GLN A 448 -26.92 18.70 -5.66
C GLN A 448 -27.04 17.22 -5.32
N GLN A 449 -26.13 16.38 -5.81
CA GLN A 449 -26.12 14.94 -5.55
C GLN A 449 -26.10 14.64 -4.06
N VAL A 450 -25.23 15.32 -3.29
CA VAL A 450 -25.13 15.15 -1.84
C VAL A 450 -26.44 15.49 -1.15
N ASN A 451 -27.09 16.62 -1.51
CA ASN A 451 -28.37 17.00 -0.94
C ASN A 451 -29.48 15.97 -1.26
N GLU A 452 -29.53 15.45 -2.48
CA GLU A 452 -30.48 14.42 -2.88
C GLU A 452 -30.30 13.12 -2.08
N GLN A 453 -29.06 12.70 -1.85
CA GLN A 453 -28.75 11.49 -1.07
C GLN A 453 -29.15 11.65 0.41
N ILE A 454 -28.87 12.79 1.01
CA ILE A 454 -29.27 13.11 2.39
C ILE A 454 -30.81 13.09 2.51
N GLN A 455 -31.53 13.73 1.58
CA GLN A 455 -32.99 13.72 1.59
C GLN A 455 -33.56 12.31 1.47
N LYS A 456 -32.99 11.49 0.59
CA LYS A 456 -33.39 10.10 0.41
C LYS A 456 -33.15 9.29 1.69
N PHE A 457 -32.03 9.50 2.37
CA PHE A 457 -31.71 8.84 3.63
C PHE A 457 -32.77 9.15 4.70
N HIS A 458 -33.19 10.40 4.85
CA HIS A 458 -34.20 10.79 5.84
C HIS A 458 -35.64 10.36 5.47
N SER A 459 -35.94 10.19 4.16
CA SER A 459 -37.30 9.88 3.71
C SER A 459 -37.64 8.39 3.62
N THR A 460 -36.62 7.50 3.58
CA THR A 460 -36.84 6.06 3.35
C THR A 460 -35.97 5.18 4.28
N PRO A 461 -36.28 5.18 5.60
CA PRO A 461 -35.50 4.38 6.55
C PRO A 461 -35.59 2.86 6.28
N GLU A 462 -36.72 2.35 5.77
CA GLU A 462 -36.92 0.92 5.53
C GLU A 462 -36.09 0.36 4.35
N THR A 463 -35.71 1.21 3.39
CA THR A 463 -34.86 0.82 2.26
C THR A 463 -33.43 0.50 2.72
N LEU A 464 -32.98 1.06 3.84
CA LEU A 464 -31.65 0.85 4.39
C LEU A 464 -31.47 -0.60 4.88
N THR A 465 -32.48 -1.14 5.55
CA THR A 465 -32.48 -2.53 6.07
C THR A 465 -32.44 -3.55 4.92
N SER A 466 -33.13 -3.25 3.80
CA SER A 466 -33.14 -4.13 2.63
C SER A 466 -31.80 -4.15 1.88
N LEU A 467 -31.07 -3.05 1.87
CA LEU A 467 -29.72 -2.96 1.28
C LEU A 467 -28.72 -3.79 2.09
N ILE A 468 -28.82 -3.75 3.40
CA ILE A 468 -27.99 -4.56 4.32
C ILE A 468 -28.26 -6.06 4.17
N GLN A 469 -29.52 -6.48 4.04
CA GLN A 469 -29.91 -7.87 3.86
C GLN A 469 -29.45 -8.46 2.54
N LYS A 470 -29.35 -7.65 1.48
CA LYS A 470 -28.87 -8.11 0.18
C LYS A 470 -27.39 -8.47 0.18
N ASP A 471 -26.59 -7.77 0.98
CA ASP A 471 -25.14 -8.02 1.09
C ASP A 471 -24.82 -9.25 1.94
N SER A 472 -25.64 -9.55 2.96
CA SER A 472 -25.47 -10.74 3.82
C SER A 472 -25.66 -12.07 3.10
N ASN A 473 -26.41 -12.09 1.99
CA ASN A 473 -26.68 -13.28 1.19
C ASN A 473 -25.61 -13.60 0.15
N ASN A 474 -24.65 -12.70 -0.11
CA ASN A 474 -23.62 -12.87 -1.13
C ASN A 474 -22.31 -13.48 -0.61
N SER A 475 -22.16 -13.75 0.68
CA SER A 475 -20.94 -14.32 1.26
C SER A 475 -21.07 -15.83 1.50
N GLU A 476 -21.27 -16.62 0.46
CA GLU A 476 -21.01 -18.07 0.53
C GLU A 476 -19.49 -18.33 0.39
N ASP A 477 -18.76 -18.09 1.46
CA ASP A 477 -17.45 -18.71 1.64
C ASP A 477 -17.66 -20.23 1.72
N ARG A 478 -17.11 -20.96 0.76
CA ARG A 478 -17.18 -22.43 0.70
C ARG A 478 -16.32 -23.04 1.81
N ILE A 479 -16.79 -22.98 3.05
CA ILE A 479 -16.10 -23.57 4.17
C ILE A 479 -16.43 -25.06 4.23
N LEU A 480 -15.40 -25.89 4.23
CA LEU A 480 -15.55 -27.32 4.44
C LEU A 480 -16.13 -27.59 5.84
N ALA A 481 -16.95 -28.65 5.98
CA ALA A 481 -17.61 -28.97 7.24
C ALA A 481 -16.63 -29.07 8.43
N ASP A 482 -15.47 -29.67 8.21
CA ASP A 482 -14.41 -29.81 9.22
C ASP A 482 -13.72 -28.48 9.57
N GLY A 483 -13.81 -27.47 8.69
CA GLY A 483 -13.27 -26.13 8.86
C GLY A 483 -14.17 -25.17 9.64
N LYS A 484 -15.47 -25.48 9.81
CA LYS A 484 -16.43 -24.58 10.44
C LYS A 484 -16.03 -24.10 11.84
N LYS A 485 -15.39 -24.95 12.63
CA LYS A 485 -14.90 -24.59 13.98
C LYS A 485 -13.82 -23.51 13.98
N TYR A 486 -13.17 -23.26 12.85
CA TYR A 486 -12.13 -22.24 12.69
C TYR A 486 -12.63 -20.97 11.95
N GLU A 487 -13.90 -20.96 11.54
CA GLU A 487 -14.48 -19.90 10.72
C GLU A 487 -14.35 -18.53 11.37
N PHE A 488 -14.61 -18.43 12.65
CA PHE A 488 -14.49 -17.17 13.39
C PHE A 488 -13.04 -16.65 13.38
N GLY A 489 -12.06 -17.51 13.71
CA GLY A 489 -10.65 -17.12 13.67
C GLY A 489 -10.17 -16.73 12.28
N ARG A 490 -10.58 -17.47 11.24
CA ARG A 490 -10.28 -17.15 9.83
C ARG A 490 -10.83 -15.76 9.46
N ARG A 491 -12.06 -15.47 9.84
CA ARG A 491 -12.72 -14.18 9.57
C ARG A 491 -12.00 -13.01 10.24
N LEU A 492 -11.55 -13.17 11.48
CA LEU A 492 -10.75 -12.16 12.18
C LEU A 492 -9.40 -11.92 11.50
N LEU A 493 -8.70 -12.99 11.10
CA LEU A 493 -7.43 -12.88 10.37
C LEU A 493 -7.61 -12.21 9.01
N GLN A 494 -8.65 -12.59 8.26
CA GLN A 494 -9.02 -11.92 7.00
C GLN A 494 -9.28 -10.43 7.23
N SER A 495 -10.03 -10.09 8.27
CA SER A 495 -10.36 -8.70 8.60
C SER A 495 -9.10 -7.90 8.98
N ALA A 496 -8.17 -8.51 9.72
CA ALA A 496 -6.89 -7.89 10.03
C ALA A 496 -6.06 -7.63 8.75
N LEU A 497 -5.97 -8.59 7.85
CA LEU A 497 -5.27 -8.41 6.57
C LEU A 497 -5.88 -7.28 5.74
N LEU A 498 -7.20 -7.31 5.52
CA LEU A 498 -7.88 -6.36 4.64
C LEU A 498 -7.97 -4.95 5.23
N SER A 499 -8.05 -4.80 6.56
CA SER A 499 -8.05 -3.48 7.21
C SER A 499 -6.69 -2.79 7.16
N ASN A 500 -5.61 -3.53 7.00
CA ASN A 500 -4.25 -3.00 6.96
C ASN A 500 -3.77 -2.60 5.56
N ILE A 501 -4.67 -2.39 4.63
CA ILE A 501 -4.38 -1.63 3.42
C ILE A 501 -4.38 -0.15 3.77
N VAL A 502 -3.40 0.59 3.27
CA VAL A 502 -3.28 2.04 3.47
C VAL A 502 -3.27 2.76 2.15
N TYR A 503 -3.49 4.07 2.20
CA TYR A 503 -3.39 4.93 1.02
C TYR A 503 -2.03 4.71 0.34
N PRO A 504 -1.99 4.66 -1.01
CA PRO A 504 -0.77 4.39 -1.74
C PRO A 504 0.38 5.30 -1.34
N VAL A 505 1.55 4.71 -1.13
CA VAL A 505 2.78 5.44 -0.88
C VAL A 505 3.38 5.89 -2.22
N HIS A 506 3.75 7.16 -2.32
CA HIS A 506 4.51 7.66 -3.47
C HIS A 506 5.97 7.23 -3.36
N THR A 507 6.44 6.47 -4.32
CA THR A 507 7.83 6.03 -4.43
C THR A 507 8.20 5.78 -5.89
N GLN A 508 9.44 6.08 -6.28
CA GLN A 508 9.93 5.91 -7.65
C GLN A 508 9.00 6.53 -8.71
N GLY A 509 8.49 7.74 -8.44
CA GLY A 509 7.59 8.45 -9.36
C GLY A 509 6.16 7.92 -9.47
N GLN A 510 5.77 6.95 -8.66
CA GLN A 510 4.45 6.32 -8.69
C GLN A 510 3.84 6.21 -7.30
N TYR A 511 2.50 6.17 -7.24
CA TYR A 511 1.78 5.77 -6.04
C TYR A 511 1.57 4.25 -6.05
N ILE A 512 2.08 3.58 -5.01
CA ILE A 512 1.97 2.12 -4.87
C ILE A 512 0.98 1.80 -3.76
N ARG A 513 -0.12 1.13 -4.13
CA ARG A 513 -1.02 0.51 -3.17
C ARG A 513 -0.31 -0.64 -2.48
N HIS A 514 -0.42 -0.75 -1.17
CA HIS A 514 0.19 -1.84 -0.46
C HIS A 514 -0.59 -2.26 0.79
N PHE A 515 -0.39 -3.50 1.19
CA PHE A 515 -0.84 -4.04 2.45
C PHE A 515 0.32 -3.98 3.45
N THR A 516 0.03 -3.53 4.67
CA THR A 516 1.03 -3.33 5.73
C THR A 516 0.81 -4.30 6.87
N PRO A 517 1.84 -4.57 7.71
CA PRO A 517 1.65 -5.36 8.92
C PRO A 517 0.75 -4.70 9.96
N GLY A 518 0.57 -3.39 9.88
CA GLY A 518 -0.33 -2.61 10.75
C GLY A 518 -0.43 -1.16 10.29
N LYS A 519 -1.45 -0.43 10.75
CA LYS A 519 -1.69 0.96 10.35
C LYS A 519 -0.51 1.90 10.66
N ASN A 520 0.19 1.70 11.77
CA ASN A 520 1.37 2.48 12.14
C ASN A 520 2.64 2.01 11.43
N TRP A 521 2.66 0.76 10.98
CA TRP A 521 3.75 0.17 10.21
C TRP A 521 3.45 0.31 8.71
N ASN A 522 3.27 1.54 8.26
CA ASN A 522 2.74 1.86 6.95
C ASN A 522 3.79 1.99 5.84
N SER A 523 5.03 1.54 6.10
CA SER A 523 6.09 1.49 5.11
C SER A 523 6.07 0.20 4.29
N LEU A 524 6.86 0.15 3.21
CA LEU A 524 6.95 -1.00 2.30
C LEU A 524 7.97 -2.02 2.85
N TYR A 525 7.53 -2.87 3.77
CA TYR A 525 8.36 -3.92 4.38
C TYR A 525 8.37 -5.17 3.51
N THR A 526 9.50 -5.47 2.89
CA THR A 526 9.60 -6.50 1.83
C THR A 526 9.25 -7.91 2.32
N TRP A 527 9.72 -8.33 3.50
CA TRP A 527 9.45 -9.69 3.97
C TRP A 527 8.06 -9.86 4.58
N ASP A 528 7.53 -8.83 5.25
CA ASP A 528 6.15 -8.82 5.75
C ASP A 528 5.15 -9.00 4.62
N SER A 529 5.40 -8.39 3.46
CA SER A 529 4.56 -8.54 2.27
C SER A 529 4.40 -9.99 1.83
N GLY A 530 5.42 -10.82 2.05
CA GLY A 530 5.37 -12.25 1.75
C GLY A 530 4.37 -12.98 2.65
N PHE A 531 4.36 -12.72 3.96
CA PHE A 531 3.38 -13.29 4.89
C PHE A 531 1.96 -12.78 4.62
N ILE A 532 1.83 -11.48 4.33
CA ILE A 532 0.55 -10.88 3.95
C ILE A 532 0.01 -11.53 2.68
N ALA A 533 0.85 -11.70 1.65
CA ALA A 533 0.46 -12.34 0.42
C ALA A 533 0.05 -13.82 0.62
N LEU A 534 0.73 -14.56 1.50
CA LEU A 534 0.32 -15.92 1.89
C LEU A 534 -1.10 -15.94 2.47
N GLY A 535 -1.42 -15.01 3.36
CA GLY A 535 -2.78 -14.88 3.90
C GLY A 535 -3.80 -14.46 2.84
N LEU A 536 -3.43 -13.55 1.94
CA LEU A 536 -4.31 -13.08 0.87
C LEU A 536 -4.63 -14.16 -0.18
N ILE A 537 -3.78 -15.17 -0.37
CA ILE A 537 -4.07 -16.31 -1.28
C ILE A 537 -5.39 -17.00 -0.90
N ASP A 538 -5.67 -17.12 0.39
CA ASP A 538 -6.91 -17.72 0.88
C ASP A 538 -8.13 -16.77 0.86
N VAL A 539 -7.89 -15.48 0.65
CA VAL A 539 -8.93 -14.42 0.66
C VAL A 539 -9.28 -13.97 -0.76
N ASP A 540 -8.26 -13.60 -1.53
CA ASP A 540 -8.39 -13.06 -2.87
C ASP A 540 -7.06 -13.19 -3.64
N ILE A 541 -7.04 -14.08 -4.60
CA ILE A 541 -5.86 -14.39 -5.43
C ILE A 541 -5.31 -13.14 -6.15
N THR A 542 -6.18 -12.26 -6.60
CA THR A 542 -5.78 -11.03 -7.28
C THR A 542 -5.02 -10.11 -6.34
N LYS A 543 -5.54 -9.91 -5.11
CA LYS A 543 -4.87 -9.11 -4.09
C LYS A 543 -3.53 -9.72 -3.66
N ALA A 544 -3.45 -11.05 -3.59
CA ALA A 544 -2.18 -11.75 -3.30
C ALA A 544 -1.14 -11.50 -4.38
N PHE A 545 -1.52 -11.64 -5.66
CA PHE A 545 -0.64 -11.34 -6.80
C PHE A 545 -0.17 -9.89 -6.79
N GLU A 546 -1.10 -8.95 -6.61
CA GLU A 546 -0.77 -7.52 -6.53
C GLU A 546 0.13 -7.19 -5.35
N CYS A 547 -0.06 -7.85 -4.21
CA CYS A 547 0.81 -7.70 -3.04
C CYS A 547 2.25 -8.13 -3.37
N ILE A 548 2.45 -9.31 -3.97
CA ILE A 548 3.79 -9.76 -4.39
C ILE A 548 4.39 -8.78 -5.41
N ARG A 549 3.60 -8.36 -6.41
CA ARG A 549 4.04 -7.41 -7.44
C ARG A 549 4.49 -6.08 -6.85
N ALA A 550 3.71 -5.52 -5.90
CA ALA A 550 3.97 -4.23 -5.30
C ALA A 550 5.32 -4.15 -4.57
N TYR A 551 5.86 -5.28 -4.14
CA TYR A 551 7.15 -5.36 -3.44
C TYR A 551 8.29 -5.90 -4.30
N THR A 552 8.10 -5.99 -5.60
CA THR A 552 9.12 -6.35 -6.59
C THR A 552 9.35 -5.19 -7.55
N THR A 553 10.58 -5.07 -8.06
CA THR A 553 10.91 -4.04 -9.05
C THR A 553 10.69 -4.54 -10.49
N PRO A 554 10.40 -3.65 -11.45
CA PRO A 554 10.36 -4.01 -12.86
C PRO A 554 11.64 -4.68 -13.32
N VAL A 555 11.54 -5.53 -14.34
CA VAL A 555 12.69 -6.25 -14.89
C VAL A 555 13.70 -5.27 -15.47
N GLY A 556 14.98 -5.44 -15.09
CA GLY A 556 16.05 -4.57 -15.53
C GLY A 556 16.22 -3.30 -14.70
N SER A 557 15.41 -3.10 -13.65
CA SER A 557 15.60 -2.01 -12.70
C SER A 557 16.98 -2.12 -12.05
N GLU A 558 17.61 -0.99 -11.80
CA GLU A 558 18.87 -0.92 -11.05
C GLU A 558 18.69 -1.48 -9.64
N SER A 559 17.56 -1.23 -9.03
CA SER A 559 17.17 -1.72 -7.72
C SER A 559 16.54 -3.12 -7.77
N ALA A 560 16.91 -3.96 -6.83
CA ALA A 560 16.35 -5.30 -6.70
C ALA A 560 15.06 -5.37 -5.86
N PHE A 561 14.74 -4.32 -5.11
CA PHE A 561 13.58 -4.25 -4.21
C PHE A 561 13.12 -2.81 -4.02
N ILE A 562 11.87 -2.67 -3.59
CA ILE A 562 11.26 -1.37 -3.30
C ILE A 562 11.34 -1.11 -1.80
N HIS A 563 11.78 0.08 -1.40
CA HIS A 563 11.83 0.54 -0.01
C HIS A 563 12.62 -0.41 0.90
N HIS A 564 12.18 -0.69 2.12
CA HIS A 564 12.89 -1.49 3.12
C HIS A 564 13.17 -2.93 2.66
N GLY A 565 14.24 -3.12 1.90
CA GLY A 565 14.71 -4.44 1.52
C GLY A 565 15.24 -5.22 2.72
N THR A 566 14.80 -6.45 2.86
CA THR A 566 15.29 -7.39 3.87
C THR A 566 15.71 -8.70 3.21
N PRO A 567 16.63 -9.45 3.81
CA PRO A 567 17.13 -10.68 3.19
C PRO A 567 16.14 -11.83 3.25
N LEU A 568 15.04 -11.72 4.00
CA LEU A 568 14.06 -12.78 4.18
C LEU A 568 13.18 -12.93 2.92
N PRO A 569 13.29 -14.04 2.16
CA PRO A 569 12.63 -14.17 0.85
C PRO A 569 11.21 -14.72 0.94
N ILE A 570 10.39 -14.20 1.85
CA ILE A 570 9.03 -14.73 2.10
C ILE A 570 8.12 -14.54 0.89
N GLN A 571 8.31 -13.48 0.10
CA GLN A 571 7.58 -13.27 -1.15
C GLN A 571 7.81 -14.42 -2.16
N MET A 572 8.93 -15.15 -2.08
CA MET A 572 9.14 -16.34 -2.92
C MET A 572 8.31 -17.53 -2.47
N TYR A 573 8.00 -17.60 -1.17
CA TYR A 573 7.13 -18.64 -0.64
C TYR A 573 5.69 -18.35 -1.06
N ALA A 574 5.27 -17.10 -0.97
CA ALA A 574 3.97 -16.66 -1.48
C ALA A 574 3.84 -16.88 -3.01
N TYR A 575 4.89 -16.62 -3.77
CA TYR A 575 4.95 -16.91 -5.20
C TYR A 575 4.74 -18.40 -5.51
N TYR A 576 5.40 -19.27 -4.76
CA TYR A 576 5.24 -20.73 -4.91
C TYR A 576 3.83 -21.20 -4.56
N ASP A 577 3.27 -20.65 -3.49
CA ASP A 577 1.91 -20.97 -3.04
C ASP A 577 0.85 -20.43 -4.01
N LEU A 578 1.02 -19.21 -4.51
CA LEU A 578 0.19 -18.63 -5.56
C LEU A 578 0.18 -19.53 -6.81
N TRP A 579 1.35 -20.01 -7.23
CA TRP A 579 1.46 -20.93 -8.37
C TRP A 579 0.76 -22.26 -8.09
N ASN A 580 0.93 -22.86 -6.91
CA ASN A 580 0.25 -24.09 -6.53
C ASN A 580 -1.28 -23.94 -6.55
N ASN A 581 -1.80 -22.79 -6.13
CA ASN A 581 -3.23 -22.54 -6.07
C ASN A 581 -3.84 -22.19 -7.45
N THR A 582 -3.12 -21.42 -8.26
CA THR A 582 -3.67 -20.91 -9.54
C THR A 582 -3.29 -21.73 -10.75
N GLN A 583 -2.13 -22.40 -10.71
CA GLN A 583 -1.48 -23.02 -11.87
C GLN A 583 -1.30 -22.04 -13.06
N SER A 584 -1.36 -20.70 -12.78
CA SER A 584 -1.22 -19.69 -13.81
C SER A 584 0.23 -19.58 -14.29
N LYS A 585 0.42 -19.93 -15.56
CA LYS A 585 1.72 -19.81 -16.22
C LYS A 585 2.08 -18.34 -16.48
N GLU A 586 1.07 -17.51 -16.70
CA GLU A 586 1.23 -16.07 -16.89
C GLU A 586 1.78 -15.42 -15.62
N ALA A 587 1.19 -15.72 -14.46
CA ALA A 587 1.66 -15.23 -13.16
C ALA A 587 3.07 -15.72 -12.84
N LEU A 588 3.33 -17.02 -13.12
CA LEU A 588 4.65 -17.62 -12.97
C LEU A 588 5.69 -16.87 -13.81
N GLN A 589 5.41 -16.64 -15.07
CA GLN A 589 6.29 -15.98 -16.03
C GLN A 589 6.52 -14.50 -15.71
N PHE A 590 5.48 -13.80 -15.27
CA PHE A 590 5.56 -12.38 -14.94
C PHE A 590 6.40 -12.10 -13.68
N LEU A 591 6.18 -12.87 -12.61
CA LEU A 591 6.87 -12.66 -11.34
C LEU A 591 8.28 -13.24 -11.30
N TYR A 592 8.56 -14.31 -12.06
CA TYR A 592 9.84 -15.01 -12.05
C TYR A 592 11.08 -14.10 -12.23
N PRO A 593 11.18 -13.29 -13.29
CA PRO A 593 12.38 -12.46 -13.51
C PRO A 593 12.55 -11.38 -12.44
N ARG A 594 11.47 -10.88 -11.86
CA ARG A 594 11.47 -9.90 -10.76
C ARG A 594 12.02 -10.51 -9.48
N LEU A 595 11.55 -11.70 -9.12
CA LEU A 595 12.02 -12.46 -7.97
C LEU A 595 13.45 -12.97 -8.16
N LYS A 596 13.82 -13.32 -9.39
CA LYS A 596 15.21 -13.66 -9.74
C LYS A 596 16.14 -12.46 -9.51
N GLN A 597 15.74 -11.26 -9.91
CA GLN A 597 16.52 -10.02 -9.68
C GLN A 597 16.77 -9.79 -8.19
N PHE A 598 15.75 -9.93 -7.35
CA PHE A 598 15.89 -9.88 -5.88
C PHE A 598 16.82 -10.99 -5.36
N PHE A 599 16.61 -12.23 -5.82
CA PHE A 599 17.46 -13.37 -5.44
C PHE A 599 18.92 -13.15 -5.80
N ASP A 600 19.20 -12.67 -6.99
CA ASP A 600 20.57 -12.45 -7.48
C ASP A 600 21.28 -11.37 -6.67
N PHE A 601 20.56 -10.31 -6.27
CA PHE A 601 21.09 -9.30 -5.34
C PHE A 601 21.41 -9.93 -3.97
N MET A 602 20.45 -10.57 -3.35
CA MET A 602 20.61 -11.10 -1.99
C MET A 602 21.59 -12.28 -1.89
N THR A 603 21.86 -12.98 -2.98
CA THR A 603 22.88 -14.04 -3.04
C THR A 603 24.26 -13.55 -3.48
N GLY A 604 24.45 -12.23 -3.66
CA GLY A 604 25.73 -11.64 -4.02
C GLY A 604 26.16 -11.87 -5.46
N LYS A 605 25.22 -12.16 -6.37
CA LYS A 605 25.49 -12.29 -7.81
C LYS A 605 25.45 -10.96 -8.54
N ASN A 606 24.71 -9.99 -8.01
CA ASN A 606 24.73 -8.64 -8.53
C ASN A 606 26.10 -8.00 -8.23
N PRO A 607 26.77 -7.34 -9.20
CA PRO A 607 28.11 -6.77 -9.02
C PRO A 607 28.23 -5.79 -7.86
N TYR A 608 27.13 -5.14 -7.50
CA TYR A 608 27.06 -4.15 -6.42
C TYR A 608 26.63 -4.72 -5.08
N SER A 609 26.23 -6.00 -5.04
CA SER A 609 25.80 -6.64 -3.81
C SER A 609 27.00 -7.04 -2.95
N THR A 610 26.88 -6.78 -1.65
CA THR A 610 27.88 -7.17 -0.64
C THR A 610 27.37 -8.26 0.30
N THR A 611 26.27 -8.92 -0.04
CA THR A 611 25.57 -9.87 0.83
C THR A 611 26.26 -11.23 0.97
N ARG A 612 27.25 -11.55 0.13
CA ARG A 612 28.00 -12.82 0.22
C ARG A 612 29.38 -12.61 0.84
N MET A 613 29.67 -13.33 1.91
CA MET A 613 30.99 -13.33 2.53
C MET A 613 32.03 -14.06 1.67
N LYS A 614 33.14 -13.41 1.39
CA LYS A 614 34.21 -13.96 0.51
C LYS A 614 34.83 -15.24 1.05
N GLY A 615 35.05 -15.34 2.35
CA GLY A 615 35.73 -16.51 2.98
C GLY A 615 34.83 -17.73 3.06
N SER A 616 33.67 -17.62 3.64
CA SER A 616 32.75 -18.75 3.86
C SER A 616 31.81 -19.02 2.69
N GLY A 617 31.52 -18.03 1.87
CA GLY A 617 30.46 -18.08 0.86
C GLY A 617 29.04 -18.01 1.42
N LEU A 618 28.88 -17.90 2.74
CA LEU A 618 27.61 -17.74 3.42
C LEU A 618 27.03 -16.32 3.19
N LEU A 619 25.71 -16.20 3.35
CA LEU A 619 25.02 -14.95 3.18
C LEU A 619 24.95 -14.18 4.50
N ARG A 620 25.30 -12.92 4.44
CA ARG A 620 25.10 -11.97 5.52
C ARG A 620 23.78 -11.24 5.32
N THR A 621 23.29 -10.62 6.39
CA THR A 621 22.09 -9.81 6.31
C THR A 621 22.36 -8.50 5.57
N TRP A 622 21.34 -8.07 4.91
CA TRP A 622 21.17 -6.74 4.35
C TRP A 622 19.76 -6.32 4.67
N ASP A 623 19.60 -5.42 5.60
CA ASP A 623 18.28 -4.92 5.95
C ASP A 623 18.34 -3.54 6.63
N TYR A 624 17.16 -2.97 6.83
CA TYR A 624 16.96 -1.69 7.50
C TYR A 624 17.46 -1.68 8.95
N PHE A 625 17.48 -2.84 9.63
CA PHE A 625 17.84 -3.01 11.03
C PHE A 625 19.28 -3.48 11.24
N TYR A 626 20.19 -3.13 10.36
CA TYR A 626 21.64 -3.37 10.54
C TYR A 626 22.02 -4.83 10.79
N ASN A 627 21.76 -5.68 9.83
CA ASN A 627 22.06 -7.12 9.93
C ASN A 627 21.12 -7.91 10.85
N SER A 628 19.91 -7.41 11.15
CA SER A 628 18.98 -8.14 12.01
C SER A 628 18.46 -9.43 11.39
N GLY A 629 18.25 -9.45 10.07
CA GLY A 629 17.69 -10.61 9.38
C GLY A 629 16.32 -11.02 9.92
N GLY A 630 15.53 -10.07 10.44
CA GLY A 630 14.26 -10.31 11.13
C GLY A 630 14.40 -10.54 12.64
N TRP A 631 15.60 -10.36 13.20
CA TRP A 631 15.92 -10.52 14.62
C TRP A 631 16.25 -9.18 15.28
N ASP A 632 15.53 -8.14 14.91
CA ASP A 632 15.78 -6.75 15.28
C ASP A 632 15.79 -6.52 16.81
N ASP A 633 14.98 -7.28 17.53
CA ASP A 633 14.92 -7.21 19.02
C ASP A 633 15.81 -8.23 19.73
N TYR A 634 16.70 -8.92 19.00
CA TYR A 634 17.57 -9.92 19.59
C TYR A 634 18.85 -9.30 20.17
N PRO A 635 19.03 -9.24 21.51
CA PRO A 635 20.11 -8.49 22.13
C PRO A 635 21.53 -8.85 21.68
N PRO A 636 21.90 -10.13 21.46
CA PRO A 636 23.24 -10.47 20.97
C PRO A 636 23.55 -9.85 19.62
N GLN A 637 22.54 -9.69 18.74
CA GLN A 637 22.73 -9.13 17.42
C GLN A 637 22.94 -7.62 17.46
N HIS A 638 22.31 -6.92 18.39
CA HIS A 638 22.53 -5.50 18.63
C HIS A 638 24.00 -5.19 18.92
N ALA A 639 24.67 -6.00 19.70
CA ALA A 639 26.08 -5.81 20.04
C ALA A 639 27.01 -5.97 18.82
N LEU A 640 26.61 -6.70 17.79
CA LEU A 640 27.43 -7.02 16.62
C LEU A 640 27.11 -6.17 15.40
N ARG A 641 25.90 -5.60 15.30
CA ARG A 641 25.43 -4.90 14.11
C ARG A 641 26.34 -3.77 13.62
N ASP A 642 26.95 -3.03 14.54
CA ASP A 642 27.81 -1.89 14.25
C ASP A 642 29.31 -2.28 14.13
N LYS A 643 29.67 -3.49 14.53
CA LYS A 643 31.06 -3.94 14.63
C LYS A 643 31.47 -4.91 13.54
N ALA A 644 30.58 -5.78 13.11
CA ALA A 644 30.91 -6.82 12.14
C ALA A 644 29.68 -7.27 11.35
N SER A 645 29.92 -7.72 10.11
CA SER A 645 28.90 -8.41 9.32
C SER A 645 28.58 -9.77 9.94
N VAL A 646 27.32 -10.05 10.13
CA VAL A 646 26.80 -11.33 10.63
C VAL A 646 26.36 -12.18 9.45
N THR A 647 26.64 -13.49 9.51
CA THR A 647 26.16 -14.50 8.56
C THR A 647 25.24 -15.48 9.28
N PRO A 648 23.98 -15.09 9.55
CA PRO A 648 23.06 -15.99 10.24
C PRO A 648 22.81 -17.25 9.42
N VAL A 649 22.81 -18.42 10.08
CA VAL A 649 22.46 -19.70 9.44
C VAL A 649 21.15 -19.63 8.70
N VAL A 650 20.17 -18.99 9.33
CA VAL A 650 18.81 -18.84 8.80
C VAL A 650 18.78 -18.14 7.45
N THR A 651 19.58 -17.09 7.22
CA THR A 651 19.63 -16.38 5.94
C THR A 651 20.05 -17.32 4.81
N SER A 652 21.16 -18.04 4.99
CA SER A 652 21.63 -18.99 3.97
C SER A 652 20.64 -20.15 3.76
N ALA A 653 20.00 -20.64 4.81
CA ALA A 653 18.97 -21.68 4.73
C ALA A 653 17.73 -21.21 3.95
N TYR A 654 17.26 -19.98 4.18
CA TYR A 654 16.15 -19.38 3.41
C TYR A 654 16.48 -19.29 1.92
N TYR A 655 17.72 -18.91 1.57
CA TYR A 655 18.08 -18.80 0.15
C TYR A 655 18.34 -20.15 -0.53
N ILE A 656 18.68 -21.20 0.22
CA ILE A 656 18.64 -22.58 -0.31
C ILE A 656 17.19 -22.93 -0.69
N ARG A 657 16.22 -22.64 0.17
CA ARG A 657 14.79 -22.90 -0.13
C ARG A 657 14.31 -22.03 -1.29
N ALA A 658 14.63 -20.74 -1.30
CA ALA A 658 14.29 -19.82 -2.40
C ALA A 658 14.88 -20.31 -3.73
N ALA A 659 16.14 -20.75 -3.74
CA ALA A 659 16.76 -21.33 -4.93
C ALA A 659 16.04 -22.60 -5.43
N LYS A 660 15.56 -23.46 -4.52
CA LYS A 660 14.75 -24.64 -4.89
C LYS A 660 13.43 -24.23 -5.55
N ILE A 661 12.74 -23.22 -5.02
CA ILE A 661 11.49 -22.70 -5.58
C ILE A 661 11.74 -22.11 -6.97
N LEU A 662 12.71 -21.20 -7.10
CA LEU A 662 13.01 -20.57 -8.38
C LEU A 662 13.53 -21.59 -9.42
N ARG A 663 14.25 -22.64 -8.98
CA ARG A 663 14.64 -23.75 -9.86
C ARG A 663 13.45 -24.49 -10.44
N LEU A 664 12.40 -24.75 -9.62
CA LEU A 664 11.16 -25.39 -10.10
C LEU A 664 10.46 -24.49 -11.13
N ALA A 665 10.34 -23.20 -10.84
CA ALA A 665 9.77 -22.23 -11.76
C ALA A 665 10.58 -22.12 -13.07
N ALA A 666 11.91 -22.04 -12.97
CA ALA A 666 12.80 -22.02 -14.13
C ALA A 666 12.67 -23.28 -15.00
N LYS A 667 12.49 -24.45 -14.38
CA LYS A 667 12.27 -25.71 -15.08
C LYS A 667 10.95 -25.67 -15.85
N GLU A 668 9.86 -25.21 -15.22
CA GLU A 668 8.54 -25.07 -15.84
C GLU A 668 8.56 -24.07 -17.01
N LEU A 669 9.30 -22.97 -16.86
CA LEU A 669 9.46 -21.93 -17.89
C LEU A 669 10.51 -22.26 -18.95
N GLY A 670 11.25 -23.38 -18.82
CA GLY A 670 12.25 -23.83 -19.78
C GLY A 670 13.60 -23.12 -19.70
N PHE A 671 13.91 -22.40 -18.63
CA PHE A 671 15.16 -21.65 -18.44
C PHE A 671 16.31 -22.55 -17.94
N LYS A 672 16.84 -23.40 -18.82
CA LYS A 672 17.86 -24.42 -18.49
C LYS A 672 19.12 -23.85 -17.85
N LYS A 673 19.54 -22.64 -18.21
CA LYS A 673 20.71 -21.98 -17.62
C LYS A 673 20.45 -21.65 -16.15
N ASP A 674 19.31 -21.06 -15.85
CA ASP A 674 18.94 -20.66 -14.49
C ASP A 674 18.80 -21.90 -13.58
N VAL A 675 18.27 -23.01 -14.10
CA VAL A 675 18.18 -24.30 -13.36
C VAL A 675 19.56 -24.70 -12.86
N LYS A 676 20.60 -24.69 -13.72
CA LYS A 676 21.98 -25.04 -13.35
C LYS A 676 22.56 -24.04 -12.31
N GLU A 677 22.28 -22.76 -12.48
CA GLU A 677 22.75 -21.72 -11.54
C GLU A 677 22.15 -21.88 -10.15
N TYR A 678 20.87 -22.22 -10.04
CA TYR A 678 20.24 -22.51 -8.76
C TYR A 678 20.79 -23.79 -8.12
N GLU A 679 21.02 -24.84 -8.90
CA GLU A 679 21.64 -26.08 -8.41
C GLU A 679 23.04 -25.82 -7.83
N GLN A 680 23.85 -25.00 -8.50
CA GLN A 680 25.15 -24.57 -8.00
C GLN A 680 25.02 -23.77 -6.70
N THR A 681 24.11 -22.82 -6.64
CA THR A 681 23.87 -21.98 -5.45
C THR A 681 23.43 -22.85 -4.25
N ILE A 682 22.50 -23.79 -4.47
CA ILE A 682 22.06 -24.74 -3.44
C ILE A 682 23.26 -25.55 -2.91
N LYS A 683 24.06 -26.12 -3.81
CA LYS A 683 25.25 -26.92 -3.45
C LYS A 683 26.26 -26.09 -2.67
N GLN A 684 26.60 -24.89 -3.14
CA GLN A 684 27.56 -24.00 -2.50
C GLN A 684 27.13 -23.61 -1.09
N LEU A 685 25.90 -23.14 -0.90
CA LEU A 685 25.39 -22.74 0.41
C LEU A 685 25.26 -23.95 1.36
N SER A 686 24.72 -25.08 0.88
CA SER A 686 24.61 -26.29 1.70
C SER A 686 25.95 -26.82 2.17
N ASN A 687 26.97 -26.81 1.31
CA ASN A 687 28.31 -27.25 1.66
C ASN A 687 29.03 -26.29 2.63
N ALA A 688 28.68 -24.99 2.58
CA ALA A 688 29.28 -23.97 3.44
C ALA A 688 28.64 -23.92 4.84
N LEU A 689 27.40 -24.31 4.99
CA LEU A 689 26.68 -24.19 6.28
C LEU A 689 27.37 -25.00 7.38
N GLN A 690 27.60 -26.27 7.15
CA GLN A 690 28.14 -27.15 8.21
C GLN A 690 29.54 -26.72 8.70
N PRO A 691 30.57 -26.49 7.84
CA PRO A 691 31.91 -26.11 8.29
C PRO A 691 31.99 -24.77 9.02
N TYR A 692 31.08 -23.83 8.71
CA TYR A 692 31.14 -22.46 9.24
C TYR A 692 30.10 -22.13 10.29
N SER A 693 29.08 -22.98 10.46
CA SER A 693 27.95 -22.69 11.34
C SER A 693 27.67 -23.75 12.39
N TRP A 694 28.40 -24.86 12.35
CA TRP A 694 28.27 -25.96 13.32
C TRP A 694 29.42 -25.96 14.30
N ASP A 695 29.11 -25.79 15.57
CA ASP A 695 30.05 -25.95 16.65
C ASP A 695 30.10 -27.41 17.08
N LYS A 696 31.30 -27.99 17.08
CA LYS A 696 31.48 -29.43 17.40
C LYS A 696 31.35 -29.73 18.89
N GLU A 697 31.54 -28.73 19.76
CA GLU A 697 31.53 -28.90 21.21
C GLU A 697 30.11 -28.70 21.77
N THR A 698 29.36 -27.76 21.21
CA THR A 698 28.04 -27.41 21.73
C THR A 698 26.89 -27.99 20.93
N GLY A 699 27.10 -28.42 19.70
CA GLY A 699 26.12 -29.04 18.83
C GLY A 699 25.41 -28.04 17.90
#